data_2f8e5b3ed17ae0fd9ea374400d1fe256
#
_entry.id   2f8e5b3ed17ae0fd9ea374400d1fe256
#
_cell.length_a   1.000
_cell.length_b   1.000
_cell.length_c   1.000
_cell.angle_alpha   90.00
_cell.angle_beta   90.00
_cell.angle_gamma   90.00
#
_symmetry.space_group_name_H-M   'P 1'
#
loop_
_entity.id
_entity.type
_entity.pdbx_description
1 polymer ?
#
loop_
_entity_poly.entity_id
_entity_poly.type
_entity_poly.pdbx_seq_one_letter_code
_entity_poly.pdbx_strand_id
1 'polypeptide(L)'
;LHLLSRRQRQMCIRDRLNSSAKTKTIEPREIFMTLPSKASGYGYPRDVQSEVWKKWFEIRNEKNVILKMNTGSGKTVVGLIMLQSCLNEEKGPAIYVVPDNYLVKQVVDEAKKLGISVTEDKDDYSYSNSKTILVTSIQTIVNGYSYFGMRESGNYPIGSIIIDDVHACMDKIIGQFMIKINAETDAYKELIAIFSSSSLKDYNPKNYIDIVEMKDCRKNMLVPYWEWQRQQDNVYRILTKYNNSDNNAIYFGLPLIERCLETCDCIITDSAIEISPKGIDLEKISSLENASRRIYMSATLADDSVFVSALGLATEDMKNIITPENANDIGDRLVIFPKYVNSDISEIEIKEKVEEIAEKYNVVILVPSFSRAKFWDEGGLRTATKDNIDQIVEVLKSGKHVGKVILVNRYDGIDLPGDACRMLVIDGLPPLNSIKDRYIQSVAPQSTILLREQVQRIEQGMGRGVRSNDDGCCIVLMGDELTDVLSRNRGIDYFSAATRCQYDLSKKLWDLLVNETGSKPTIDQIFELANYSLEKCAEWVTTCKENSAAVKYSNEAKVDEKIVAQRKAFEKAMNMQWLDAANTIKMVKDKETDRKTKGYLCQIQAEYTNKIDPALSQEILKAGKNLSAAILSPLAGIQYQRTTNTIPQAQAISTNLVVGRHGLNELLIYIDGVLSNLCMGSEYEKFEDALNQIGTILGFACSRPDKETGGYGPDNLWAIDSSKYLVIECKTEAATQTIKKDYCNQLSGSVNWFKENYRYPNECIPIMIHLSKIVDAVASPDENMRVITEKELECFRKNVRDFYSCLLYTSPSPRD
;
A
#
# COMPACT_ATOMS: atom_id res chain seq x y z
N LEU A 1 19.53 -61.49 51.46
CA LEU A 1 19.50 -61.68 50.00
C LEU A 1 18.25 -61.11 49.29
N HIS A 2 17.07 -61.13 49.91
CA HIS A 2 15.81 -60.69 49.29
C HIS A 2 15.66 -59.13 49.17
N LEU A 3 16.33 -58.37 50.01
CA LEU A 3 16.27 -56.90 50.05
C LEU A 3 17.21 -56.31 48.99
N LEU A 4 18.30 -56.97 48.64
CA LEU A 4 19.19 -56.50 47.56
C LEU A 4 18.55 -56.69 46.16
N SER A 5 17.81 -57.73 45.92
CA SER A 5 17.14 -57.99 44.66
C SER A 5 15.99 -56.99 44.39
N ARG A 6 15.34 -56.53 45.43
CA ARG A 6 14.28 -55.50 45.31
C ARG A 6 14.87 -54.11 44.93
N ARG A 7 16.00 -53.74 45.54
CA ARG A 7 16.72 -52.48 45.22
C ARG A 7 17.33 -52.53 43.81
N GLN A 8 17.92 -53.65 43.43
CA GLN A 8 18.43 -53.83 42.07
C GLN A 8 17.30 -53.80 41.03
N ARG A 9 16.14 -54.42 41.29
CA ARG A 9 14.98 -54.33 40.39
C ARG A 9 14.41 -52.88 40.33
N GLN A 10 14.37 -52.15 41.43
CA GLN A 10 13.95 -50.77 41.44
C GLN A 10 14.97 -49.82 40.73
N MET A 11 16.28 -50.10 40.86
CA MET A 11 17.31 -49.42 40.08
C MET A 11 17.16 -49.72 38.59
N CYS A 12 17.03 -51.00 38.19
CA CYS A 12 16.81 -51.36 36.79
C CYS A 12 15.53 -50.81 36.19
N ILE A 13 14.46 -50.67 36.98
CA ILE A 13 13.22 -50.03 36.53
C ILE A 13 13.43 -48.51 36.40
N ARG A 14 14.11 -47.89 37.34
CA ARG A 14 14.45 -46.48 37.30
C ARG A 14 15.44 -46.15 36.18
N ASP A 15 16.41 -46.99 35.92
CA ASP A 15 17.36 -46.88 34.81
C ASP A 15 16.68 -47.15 33.47
N ARG A 16 15.71 -48.08 33.38
CA ARG A 16 14.89 -48.27 32.20
C ARG A 16 13.89 -47.13 31.96
N LEU A 17 13.37 -46.53 32.99
CA LEU A 17 12.54 -45.34 32.91
C LEU A 17 13.39 -44.11 32.57
N ASN A 18 14.65 -44.05 32.97
CA ASN A 18 15.61 -43.01 32.64
C ASN A 18 16.36 -43.26 31.32
N SER A 19 16.51 -44.53 30.90
CA SER A 19 17.19 -44.91 29.63
C SER A 19 16.29 -44.96 28.40
N SER A 20 15.00 -44.85 28.54
CA SER A 20 14.18 -44.39 27.43
C SER A 20 14.38 -42.86 27.38
N ALA A 21 15.43 -42.41 26.69
CA ALA A 21 15.39 -41.13 26.05
C ALA A 21 14.09 -41.13 25.21
N LYS A 22 12.99 -40.62 25.78
CA LYS A 22 11.76 -40.40 25.03
C LYS A 22 12.18 -39.54 23.87
N THR A 23 12.32 -40.15 22.69
CA THR A 23 12.44 -39.38 21.46
C THR A 23 11.29 -38.39 21.51
N LYS A 24 11.64 -37.11 21.59
CA LYS A 24 10.62 -36.06 21.63
C LYS A 24 9.81 -36.20 20.36
N THR A 25 8.49 -36.25 20.49
CA THR A 25 7.65 -36.28 19.31
C THR A 25 7.89 -35.06 18.45
N ILE A 26 7.95 -35.23 17.13
CA ILE A 26 8.13 -34.18 16.14
C ILE A 26 6.82 -33.84 15.44
N GLU A 27 5.80 -34.64 15.56
CA GLU A 27 4.49 -34.44 14.93
C GLU A 27 3.74 -33.34 15.68
N PRO A 28 3.34 -32.21 14.99
CA PRO A 28 2.81 -31.02 15.65
C PRO A 28 1.53 -31.29 16.48
N ARG A 29 0.61 -32.08 15.96
CA ARG A 29 -0.63 -32.40 16.69
C ARG A 29 -0.34 -33.20 17.98
N GLU A 30 0.57 -34.14 17.94
CA GLU A 30 0.99 -34.89 19.13
C GLU A 30 1.70 -33.98 20.14
N ILE A 31 2.56 -33.06 19.66
CA ILE A 31 3.19 -32.01 20.49
C ILE A 31 2.09 -31.26 21.22
N PHE A 32 1.13 -30.71 20.49
CA PHE A 32 0.03 -29.91 21.06
C PHE A 32 -0.74 -30.73 22.11
N MET A 33 -1.07 -31.97 21.81
CA MET A 33 -1.84 -32.84 22.74
C MET A 33 -1.07 -33.17 24.02
N THR A 34 0.26 -33.26 23.96
CA THR A 34 1.14 -33.69 25.07
C THR A 34 1.72 -32.52 25.87
N LEU A 35 1.41 -31.23 25.51
CA LEU A 35 1.86 -30.08 26.30
C LEU A 35 1.37 -30.18 27.75
N PRO A 36 2.28 -30.04 28.74
CA PRO A 36 1.96 -30.35 30.15
C PRO A 36 1.15 -29.28 30.88
N SER A 37 1.14 -28.06 30.41
CA SER A 37 0.67 -26.88 31.19
C SER A 37 -0.21 -25.94 30.37
N LYS A 38 -1.10 -26.48 29.53
CA LYS A 38 -2.03 -25.66 28.75
C LYS A 38 -3.07 -24.97 29.62
N ALA A 39 -3.37 -23.71 29.33
CA ALA A 39 -4.48 -22.98 29.95
C ALA A 39 -5.85 -23.61 29.58
N SER A 40 -6.88 -23.30 30.38
CA SER A 40 -8.25 -23.70 30.05
C SER A 40 -8.65 -23.08 28.69
N GLY A 41 -9.29 -23.87 27.82
CA GLY A 41 -9.60 -23.45 26.44
C GLY A 41 -8.67 -24.02 25.36
N TYR A 42 -7.51 -24.56 25.74
CA TYR A 42 -6.57 -25.20 24.79
C TYR A 42 -6.63 -26.75 24.86
N GLY A 43 -7.81 -27.31 25.13
CA GLY A 43 -7.97 -28.77 25.24
C GLY A 43 -7.67 -29.52 23.97
N TYR A 44 -8.26 -29.09 22.88
CA TYR A 44 -8.11 -29.66 21.54
C TYR A 44 -7.72 -28.60 20.52
N PRO A 45 -6.95 -28.96 19.49
CA PRO A 45 -6.67 -28.04 18.39
C PRO A 45 -7.93 -27.84 17.55
N ARG A 46 -8.03 -26.68 16.89
CA ARG A 46 -9.06 -26.44 15.88
C ARG A 46 -8.79 -27.33 14.65
N ASP A 47 -9.84 -27.66 13.91
CA ASP A 47 -9.72 -28.52 12.70
C ASP A 47 -8.75 -27.91 11.69
N VAL A 48 -8.84 -26.62 11.43
CA VAL A 48 -7.94 -25.84 10.56
C VAL A 48 -6.48 -25.96 11.01
N GLN A 49 -6.20 -25.92 12.31
CA GLN A 49 -4.84 -26.05 12.84
C GLN A 49 -4.30 -27.46 12.60
N SER A 50 -5.13 -28.47 12.87
CA SER A 50 -4.76 -29.88 12.65
C SER A 50 -4.49 -30.18 11.17
N GLU A 51 -5.30 -29.64 10.28
CA GLU A 51 -5.15 -29.78 8.83
C GLU A 51 -3.83 -29.16 8.34
N VAL A 52 -3.56 -27.92 8.76
CA VAL A 52 -2.36 -27.18 8.37
C VAL A 52 -1.09 -27.88 8.91
N TRP A 53 -1.09 -28.34 10.15
CA TRP A 53 0.04 -29.09 10.71
C TRP A 53 0.32 -30.36 9.93
N LYS A 54 -0.71 -31.11 9.54
CA LYS A 54 -0.56 -32.30 8.73
C LYS A 54 0.08 -31.99 7.39
N LYS A 55 -0.47 -31.04 6.66
CA LYS A 55 0.07 -30.62 5.35
C LYS A 55 1.51 -30.14 5.46
N TRP A 56 1.82 -29.33 6.49
CA TRP A 56 3.18 -28.85 6.70
C TRP A 56 4.15 -30.00 7.04
N PHE A 57 3.73 -30.92 7.86
CA PHE A 57 4.58 -32.02 8.29
C PHE A 57 5.02 -32.90 7.11
N GLU A 58 4.18 -33.04 6.10
CA GLU A 58 4.49 -33.75 4.85
C GLU A 58 5.62 -33.09 4.05
N ILE A 59 5.66 -31.75 4.03
CA ILE A 59 6.65 -30.96 3.28
C ILE A 59 7.66 -30.22 4.17
N ARG A 60 7.81 -30.60 5.45
CA ARG A 60 8.63 -29.89 6.44
C ARG A 60 10.12 -29.81 6.11
N ASN A 61 10.59 -30.58 5.15
CA ASN A 61 11.98 -30.56 4.67
C ASN A 61 12.23 -29.51 3.59
N GLU A 62 11.17 -28.91 3.04
CA GLU A 62 11.31 -27.79 2.14
C GLU A 62 11.87 -26.56 2.88
N LYS A 63 12.83 -25.87 2.25
CA LYS A 63 13.48 -24.69 2.84
C LYS A 63 12.51 -23.54 3.04
N ASN A 64 11.67 -23.27 2.03
CA ASN A 64 10.69 -22.20 2.03
C ASN A 64 9.28 -22.77 1.97
N VAL A 65 8.44 -22.42 2.95
CA VAL A 65 7.03 -22.81 3.01
C VAL A 65 6.18 -21.59 3.29
N ILE A 66 5.15 -21.39 2.48
CA ILE A 66 4.18 -20.31 2.64
C ILE A 66 2.91 -20.88 3.27
N LEU A 67 2.51 -20.33 4.40
CA LEU A 67 1.33 -20.74 5.13
C LEU A 67 0.27 -19.61 5.08
N LYS A 68 -0.85 -19.86 4.41
CA LYS A 68 -1.96 -18.92 4.32
C LYS A 68 -3.10 -19.38 5.24
N MET A 69 -3.43 -18.56 6.20
CA MET A 69 -4.54 -18.79 7.13
C MET A 69 -5.28 -17.49 7.39
N ASN A 70 -6.58 -17.56 7.56
CA ASN A 70 -7.38 -16.37 7.87
C ASN A 70 -6.99 -15.74 9.20
N THR A 71 -7.29 -14.46 9.36
CA THR A 71 -7.19 -13.78 10.66
C THR A 71 -8.13 -14.48 11.65
N GLY A 72 -7.63 -14.74 12.89
CA GLY A 72 -8.44 -15.40 13.92
C GLY A 72 -8.41 -16.95 13.91
N SER A 73 -7.82 -17.58 12.90
CA SER A 73 -7.68 -19.05 12.84
C SER A 73 -6.69 -19.63 13.87
N GLY A 74 -5.97 -18.78 14.60
CA GLY A 74 -4.97 -19.20 15.60
C GLY A 74 -3.59 -19.46 15.00
N LYS A 75 -3.15 -18.63 14.04
CA LYS A 75 -1.82 -18.69 13.40
C LYS A 75 -0.68 -18.78 14.42
N THR A 76 -0.74 -17.98 15.49
CA THR A 76 0.29 -17.95 16.53
C THR A 76 0.50 -19.32 17.18
N VAL A 77 -0.59 -20.01 17.51
CA VAL A 77 -0.53 -21.38 18.04
C VAL A 77 0.09 -22.34 17.04
N VAL A 78 -0.34 -22.23 15.77
CA VAL A 78 0.20 -23.06 14.68
C VAL A 78 1.70 -22.88 14.56
N GLY A 79 2.18 -21.65 14.50
CA GLY A 79 3.60 -21.34 14.36
C GLY A 79 4.45 -21.76 15.56
N LEU A 80 3.99 -21.51 16.78
CA LEU A 80 4.71 -21.93 17.98
C LEU A 80 4.90 -23.46 18.05
N ILE A 81 3.87 -24.22 17.70
CA ILE A 81 3.93 -25.70 17.68
C ILE A 81 4.85 -26.19 16.55
N MET A 82 4.83 -25.55 15.37
CA MET A 82 5.72 -25.87 14.27
C MET A 82 7.19 -25.63 14.64
N LEU A 83 7.51 -24.51 15.30
CA LEU A 83 8.87 -24.25 15.79
C LEU A 83 9.27 -25.22 16.91
N GLN A 84 8.35 -25.60 17.78
CA GLN A 84 8.62 -26.63 18.78
C GLN A 84 8.93 -27.99 18.12
N SER A 85 8.23 -28.33 17.03
CA SER A 85 8.53 -29.49 16.20
C SER A 85 9.94 -29.40 15.60
N CYS A 86 10.33 -28.23 15.05
CA CYS A 86 11.67 -27.99 14.53
C CYS A 86 12.75 -28.17 15.62
N LEU A 87 12.53 -27.67 16.84
CA LEU A 87 13.44 -27.84 17.96
C LEU A 87 13.56 -29.32 18.37
N ASN A 88 12.45 -30.06 18.40
CA ASN A 88 12.45 -31.50 18.72
C ASN A 88 13.17 -32.35 17.66
N GLU A 89 13.20 -31.87 16.39
CA GLU A 89 13.89 -32.45 15.24
C GLU A 89 15.35 -31.94 15.07
N GLU A 90 15.86 -31.20 16.09
CA GLU A 90 17.23 -30.64 16.09
C GLU A 90 17.51 -29.67 14.92
N LYS A 91 16.48 -28.96 14.44
CA LYS A 91 16.54 -27.91 13.40
C LYS A 91 16.57 -26.49 13.98
N GLY A 92 17.04 -26.35 15.23
CA GLY A 92 17.23 -25.05 15.88
C GLY A 92 18.57 -24.39 15.52
N PRO A 93 18.81 -23.18 16.06
CA PRO A 93 17.93 -22.35 16.90
C PRO A 93 16.64 -21.90 16.16
N ALA A 94 15.55 -21.71 16.93
CA ALA A 94 14.24 -21.38 16.37
C ALA A 94 13.81 -19.95 16.72
N ILE A 95 13.31 -19.22 15.73
CA ILE A 95 12.88 -17.82 15.87
C ILE A 95 11.44 -17.64 15.39
N TYR A 96 10.63 -16.97 16.21
CA TYR A 96 9.31 -16.46 15.84
C TYR A 96 9.39 -14.95 15.64
N VAL A 97 9.12 -14.48 14.43
CA VAL A 97 9.28 -13.08 14.03
C VAL A 97 7.92 -12.44 13.75
N VAL A 98 7.72 -11.23 14.26
CA VAL A 98 6.50 -10.43 14.09
C VAL A 98 6.85 -9.01 13.63
N PRO A 99 5.88 -8.23 13.10
CA PRO A 99 6.12 -6.88 12.59
C PRO A 99 6.62 -5.87 13.62
N ASP A 100 6.18 -5.96 14.88
CA ASP A 100 6.50 -4.96 15.90
C ASP A 100 6.54 -5.54 17.33
N ASN A 101 7.04 -4.75 18.28
CA ASN A 101 7.21 -5.15 19.68
C ASN A 101 5.89 -5.35 20.45
N TYR A 102 4.78 -4.77 19.98
CA TYR A 102 3.49 -5.02 20.60
C TYR A 102 3.03 -6.48 20.35
N LEU A 103 3.21 -6.94 19.12
CA LEU A 103 2.90 -8.32 18.73
C LEU A 103 3.86 -9.32 19.38
N VAL A 104 5.13 -8.95 19.65
CA VAL A 104 6.07 -9.79 20.43
C VAL A 104 5.43 -10.19 21.77
N LYS A 105 4.92 -9.22 22.51
CA LYS A 105 4.26 -9.49 23.81
C LYS A 105 3.07 -10.42 23.68
N GLN A 106 2.25 -10.25 22.62
CA GLN A 106 1.10 -11.13 22.38
C GLN A 106 1.53 -12.58 22.12
N VAL A 107 2.58 -12.79 21.32
CA VAL A 107 3.12 -14.14 21.05
C VAL A 107 3.69 -14.77 22.33
N VAL A 108 4.41 -14.00 23.13
CA VAL A 108 4.95 -14.46 24.43
C VAL A 108 3.84 -14.87 25.37
N ASP A 109 2.76 -14.10 25.45
CA ASP A 109 1.62 -14.43 26.30
C ASP A 109 0.85 -15.64 25.80
N GLU A 110 0.74 -15.82 24.49
CA GLU A 110 0.14 -17.03 23.90
C GLU A 110 1.00 -18.27 24.16
N ALA A 111 2.33 -18.15 24.03
CA ALA A 111 3.26 -19.22 24.36
C ALA A 111 3.18 -19.65 25.83
N LYS A 112 3.05 -18.68 26.75
CA LYS A 112 2.83 -18.98 28.19
C LYS A 112 1.53 -19.77 28.42
N LYS A 113 0.43 -19.40 27.73
CA LYS A 113 -0.84 -20.15 27.83
C LYS A 113 -0.72 -21.57 27.31
N LEU A 114 0.15 -21.82 26.33
CA LEU A 114 0.44 -23.15 25.82
C LEU A 114 1.45 -23.93 26.67
N GLY A 115 2.22 -23.25 27.53
CA GLY A 115 3.33 -23.87 28.29
C GLY A 115 4.56 -24.12 27.40
N ILE A 116 4.75 -23.37 26.33
CA ILE A 116 5.92 -23.41 25.43
C ILE A 116 6.98 -22.41 25.93
N SER A 117 8.24 -22.88 26.01
CA SER A 117 9.36 -22.03 26.43
C SER A 117 9.75 -21.05 25.32
N VAL A 118 9.66 -19.75 25.63
CA VAL A 118 10.07 -18.65 24.74
C VAL A 118 10.94 -17.65 25.49
N THR A 119 11.74 -16.89 24.74
CA THR A 119 12.57 -15.78 25.26
C THR A 119 12.48 -14.60 24.28
N GLU A 120 12.62 -13.39 24.83
CA GLU A 120 12.77 -12.15 24.04
C GLU A 120 14.26 -11.75 23.95
N ASP A 121 15.13 -12.39 24.71
CA ASP A 121 16.55 -12.11 24.75
C ASP A 121 17.33 -13.02 23.77
N LYS A 122 17.94 -12.40 22.76
CA LYS A 122 18.78 -13.09 21.79
C LYS A 122 20.05 -13.71 22.40
N ASP A 123 20.50 -13.17 23.53
CA ASP A 123 21.70 -13.60 24.25
C ASP A 123 21.39 -14.74 25.26
N ASP A 124 20.13 -15.20 25.35
CA ASP A 124 19.72 -16.31 26.21
C ASP A 124 20.44 -17.61 25.80
N TYR A 125 21.13 -18.21 26.77
CA TYR A 125 21.82 -19.50 26.60
C TYR A 125 20.88 -20.62 26.14
N SER A 126 19.63 -20.61 26.59
CA SER A 126 18.63 -21.59 26.19
C SER A 126 18.25 -21.49 24.72
N TYR A 127 18.20 -20.28 24.16
CA TYR A 127 18.01 -20.04 22.72
C TYR A 127 19.20 -20.58 21.92
N SER A 128 20.41 -20.19 22.29
CA SER A 128 21.64 -20.62 21.59
C SER A 128 21.81 -22.16 21.58
N ASN A 129 21.28 -22.85 22.58
CA ASN A 129 21.28 -24.31 22.69
C ASN A 129 20.00 -24.97 22.15
N SER A 130 19.19 -24.27 21.37
CA SER A 130 17.98 -24.79 20.74
C SER A 130 16.94 -25.39 21.71
N LYS A 131 16.84 -24.83 22.92
CA LYS A 131 15.88 -25.28 23.94
C LYS A 131 14.65 -24.38 24.04
N THR A 132 14.76 -23.16 23.56
CA THR A 132 13.76 -22.10 23.67
C THR A 132 13.61 -21.39 22.34
N ILE A 133 12.41 -20.94 22.02
CA ILE A 133 12.12 -20.15 20.82
C ILE A 133 12.38 -18.67 21.15
N LEU A 134 13.18 -18.00 20.33
CA LEU A 134 13.31 -16.54 20.38
C LEU A 134 12.10 -15.88 19.71
N VAL A 135 11.44 -14.96 20.40
CA VAL A 135 10.36 -14.13 19.83
C VAL A 135 10.86 -12.71 19.68
N THR A 136 10.84 -12.18 18.48
CA THR A 136 11.39 -10.84 18.21
C THR A 136 10.70 -10.14 17.04
N SER A 137 10.97 -8.83 16.90
CA SER A 137 10.48 -8.07 15.74
C SER A 137 11.37 -8.27 14.51
N ILE A 138 10.77 -8.09 13.31
CA ILE A 138 11.49 -8.21 12.04
C ILE A 138 12.66 -7.23 11.93
N GLN A 139 12.55 -6.05 12.53
CA GLN A 139 13.60 -5.04 12.53
C GLN A 139 14.85 -5.48 13.32
N THR A 140 14.72 -6.40 14.27
CA THR A 140 15.86 -7.00 14.96
C THR A 140 16.67 -7.92 14.02
N ILE A 141 15.96 -8.61 13.12
CA ILE A 141 16.58 -9.53 12.15
C ILE A 141 17.15 -8.76 10.96
N VAL A 142 16.40 -7.79 10.43
CA VAL A 142 16.74 -7.05 9.22
C VAL A 142 17.02 -5.59 9.55
N ASN A 143 18.31 -5.25 9.65
CA ASN A 143 18.84 -3.89 9.75
C ASN A 143 20.33 -3.91 9.39
N GLY A 144 20.92 -2.74 9.09
CA GLY A 144 22.31 -2.61 8.64
C GLY A 144 23.39 -3.11 9.64
N TYR A 145 23.04 -3.34 10.88
CA TYR A 145 23.94 -3.84 11.94
C TYR A 145 23.39 -5.08 12.64
N SER A 146 22.56 -5.83 11.93
CA SER A 146 21.93 -7.04 12.47
C SER A 146 22.95 -8.03 12.99
N TYR A 147 22.70 -8.56 14.18
CA TYR A 147 23.43 -9.69 14.76
C TYR A 147 23.20 -11.01 14.01
N PHE A 148 22.23 -11.04 13.08
CA PHE A 148 21.84 -12.23 12.33
C PHE A 148 22.46 -12.29 10.93
N GLY A 149 23.59 -11.59 10.70
CA GLY A 149 24.33 -11.78 9.47
C GLY A 149 24.94 -10.53 8.84
N MET A 150 24.79 -9.34 9.47
CA MET A 150 25.41 -8.11 8.96
C MET A 150 26.76 -7.78 9.62
N ARG A 151 27.21 -8.60 10.57
CA ARG A 151 28.49 -8.40 11.26
C ARG A 151 29.58 -9.28 10.65
N GLU A 152 30.82 -8.80 10.69
CA GLU A 152 31.99 -9.59 10.23
C GLU A 152 32.20 -10.88 11.05
N SER A 153 31.84 -10.83 12.33
CA SER A 153 31.97 -11.99 13.23
C SER A 153 30.90 -11.95 14.32
N GLY A 154 30.63 -13.10 14.93
CA GLY A 154 29.69 -13.19 16.05
C GLY A 154 28.22 -13.16 15.66
N ASN A 155 27.90 -13.62 14.45
CA ASN A 155 26.51 -13.71 14.00
C ASN A 155 25.76 -14.86 14.71
N TYR A 156 24.51 -14.57 15.10
CA TYR A 156 23.63 -15.58 15.69
C TYR A 156 23.05 -16.47 14.57
N PRO A 157 23.20 -17.80 14.65
CA PRO A 157 22.65 -18.69 13.64
C PRO A 157 21.13 -18.76 13.74
N ILE A 158 20.48 -19.02 12.61
CA ILE A 158 19.06 -19.34 12.52
C ILE A 158 18.93 -20.73 11.92
N GLY A 159 18.37 -21.67 12.66
CA GLY A 159 18.06 -23.02 12.16
C GLY A 159 16.68 -23.06 11.50
N SER A 160 15.66 -22.57 12.21
CA SER A 160 14.28 -22.48 11.72
C SER A 160 13.68 -21.12 12.09
N ILE A 161 12.98 -20.51 11.15
CA ILE A 161 12.34 -19.20 11.36
C ILE A 161 10.89 -19.21 10.87
N ILE A 162 10.02 -18.61 11.65
CA ILE A 162 8.68 -18.21 11.23
C ILE A 162 8.61 -16.70 11.14
N ILE A 163 8.11 -16.19 10.02
CA ILE A 163 7.77 -14.77 9.83
C ILE A 163 6.24 -14.69 9.79
N ASP A 164 5.66 -14.20 10.87
CA ASP A 164 4.21 -14.03 11.00
C ASP A 164 3.78 -12.66 10.50
N ASP A 165 2.58 -12.57 9.96
CA ASP A 165 2.05 -11.40 9.25
C ASP A 165 3.07 -10.84 8.23
N VAL A 166 3.42 -11.69 7.26
CA VAL A 166 4.49 -11.43 6.28
C VAL A 166 4.34 -10.07 5.62
N HIS A 167 3.12 -9.64 5.26
CA HIS A 167 2.91 -8.37 4.57
C HIS A 167 3.31 -7.18 5.45
N ALA A 168 2.90 -7.17 6.71
CA ALA A 168 3.31 -6.14 7.65
C ALA A 168 4.82 -6.19 7.96
N CYS A 169 5.42 -7.40 7.99
CA CYS A 169 6.88 -7.55 8.09
C CYS A 169 7.60 -6.99 6.87
N MET A 170 7.04 -7.18 5.65
CA MET A 170 7.64 -6.66 4.42
C MET A 170 7.67 -5.14 4.37
N ASP A 171 6.61 -4.47 4.79
CA ASP A 171 6.60 -3.00 4.90
C ASP A 171 7.74 -2.50 5.80
N LYS A 172 8.01 -3.21 6.90
CA LYS A 172 9.13 -2.87 7.79
C LYS A 172 10.50 -3.17 7.15
N ILE A 173 10.64 -4.29 6.44
CA ILE A 173 11.86 -4.64 5.72
C ILE A 173 12.14 -3.59 4.64
N ILE A 174 11.18 -3.28 3.78
CA ILE A 174 11.32 -2.25 2.73
C ILE A 174 11.77 -0.93 3.35
N GLY A 175 11.16 -0.54 4.48
CA GLY A 175 11.55 0.66 5.21
C GLY A 175 12.99 0.65 5.73
N GLN A 176 13.58 -0.52 6.06
CA GLN A 176 15.00 -0.62 6.45
C GLN A 176 15.96 -0.44 5.27
N PHE A 177 15.55 -0.86 4.07
CA PHE A 177 16.32 -0.67 2.82
C PHE A 177 16.13 0.71 2.19
N MET A 178 15.36 1.60 2.81
CA MET A 178 15.09 2.94 2.33
C MET A 178 15.84 3.96 3.19
N ILE A 179 16.63 4.83 2.57
CA ILE A 179 17.28 5.95 3.25
C ILE A 179 16.45 7.21 3.01
N LYS A 180 15.85 7.74 4.06
CA LYS A 180 15.11 9.00 4.03
C LYS A 180 15.89 10.08 4.78
N ILE A 181 16.36 11.10 4.06
CA ILE A 181 17.20 12.19 4.55
C ILE A 181 16.36 13.45 4.61
N ASN A 182 16.12 14.00 5.81
CA ASN A 182 15.28 15.17 6.00
C ASN A 182 15.96 16.44 5.49
N ALA A 183 15.20 17.39 4.96
CA ALA A 183 15.68 18.63 4.34
C ALA A 183 16.47 19.55 5.29
N GLU A 184 16.28 19.42 6.59
CA GLU A 184 16.98 20.21 7.60
C GLU A 184 18.44 19.78 7.80
N THR A 185 18.81 18.57 7.34
CA THR A 185 20.14 17.98 7.55
C THR A 185 21.16 18.49 6.55
N ASP A 186 22.43 18.50 6.96
CA ASP A 186 23.53 18.87 6.08
C ASP A 186 23.74 17.85 4.96
N ALA A 187 23.46 16.57 5.21
CA ALA A 187 23.49 15.52 4.20
C ALA A 187 22.54 15.85 3.02
N TYR A 188 21.31 16.32 3.31
CA TYR A 188 20.39 16.78 2.29
C TYR A 188 20.97 17.92 1.45
N LYS A 189 21.52 18.96 2.12
CA LYS A 189 22.10 20.13 1.44
C LYS A 189 23.26 19.75 0.52
N GLU A 190 24.14 18.86 0.97
CA GLU A 190 25.28 18.40 0.16
C GLU A 190 24.83 17.54 -1.03
N LEU A 191 23.82 16.68 -0.87
CA LEU A 191 23.26 15.91 -1.98
C LEU A 191 22.57 16.83 -3.02
N ILE A 192 21.77 17.79 -2.57
CA ILE A 192 21.18 18.79 -3.47
C ILE A 192 22.27 19.57 -4.21
N ALA A 193 23.35 19.97 -3.55
CA ALA A 193 24.45 20.72 -4.19
C ALA A 193 25.13 19.93 -5.31
N ILE A 194 25.31 18.61 -5.16
CA ILE A 194 25.84 17.75 -6.23
C ILE A 194 24.92 17.77 -7.45
N PHE A 195 23.63 17.51 -7.25
CA PHE A 195 22.67 17.45 -8.34
C PHE A 195 22.42 18.82 -8.98
N SER A 196 22.46 19.89 -8.19
CA SER A 196 22.31 21.26 -8.72
C SER A 196 23.48 21.66 -9.61
N SER A 197 24.72 21.29 -9.23
CA SER A 197 25.90 21.58 -10.02
C SER A 197 26.00 20.78 -11.30
N SER A 198 25.23 19.70 -11.41
CA SER A 198 25.28 18.73 -12.49
C SER A 198 24.15 18.85 -13.51
N SER A 199 23.47 19.99 -13.59
CA SER A 199 22.41 20.28 -14.56
C SER A 199 20.98 19.80 -14.19
N LEU A 200 20.70 19.34 -12.96
CA LEU A 200 19.32 18.96 -12.60
C LEU A 200 18.35 20.15 -12.69
N LYS A 201 18.85 21.35 -12.36
CA LYS A 201 18.09 22.60 -12.52
C LYS A 201 17.73 22.88 -13.98
N ASP A 202 18.68 22.66 -14.91
CA ASP A 202 18.46 22.87 -16.34
C ASP A 202 17.57 21.77 -16.95
N TYR A 203 17.60 20.57 -16.37
CA TYR A 203 16.79 19.44 -16.83
C TYR A 203 15.29 19.61 -16.52
N ASN A 204 14.95 20.08 -15.30
CA ASN A 204 13.57 20.36 -14.93
C ASN A 204 13.51 21.63 -14.05
N PRO A 205 13.63 22.81 -14.67
CA PRO A 205 13.78 24.08 -13.96
C PRO A 205 12.58 24.41 -13.07
N LYS A 206 11.38 24.09 -13.52
CA LYS A 206 10.14 24.39 -12.78
C LYS A 206 10.07 23.59 -11.48
N ASN A 207 10.15 22.28 -11.54
CA ASN A 207 10.12 21.45 -10.34
C ASN A 207 11.31 21.70 -9.42
N TYR A 208 12.48 21.97 -9.97
CA TYR A 208 13.65 22.33 -9.18
C TYR A 208 13.42 23.60 -8.35
N ILE A 209 12.91 24.65 -8.97
CA ILE A 209 12.58 25.91 -8.28
C ILE A 209 11.54 25.67 -7.20
N ASP A 210 10.43 25.01 -7.53
CA ASP A 210 9.33 24.75 -6.60
C ASP A 210 9.81 23.94 -5.38
N ILE A 211 10.60 22.88 -5.59
CA ILE A 211 11.03 21.98 -4.53
C ILE A 211 12.21 22.53 -3.75
N VAL A 212 13.26 23.01 -4.43
CA VAL A 212 14.55 23.31 -3.80
C VAL A 212 14.66 24.77 -3.37
N GLU A 213 14.16 25.70 -4.20
CA GLU A 213 14.31 27.14 -3.94
C GLU A 213 13.13 27.69 -3.14
N MET A 214 11.90 27.38 -3.54
CA MET A 214 10.69 27.93 -2.91
C MET A 214 10.27 27.17 -1.63
N LYS A 215 10.44 25.84 -1.60
CA LYS A 215 10.17 24.98 -0.42
C LYS A 215 8.77 25.14 0.18
N ASP A 216 7.77 25.37 -0.63
CA ASP A 216 6.40 25.59 -0.18
C ASP A 216 5.38 24.69 -0.93
N CYS A 217 5.87 23.63 -1.53
CA CYS A 217 5.06 22.64 -2.24
C CYS A 217 5.46 21.23 -1.84
N ARG A 218 4.54 20.29 -2.00
CA ARG A 218 4.78 18.86 -1.74
C ARG A 218 5.15 18.07 -3.00
N LYS A 219 5.72 18.75 -3.99
CA LYS A 219 6.16 18.13 -5.24
C LYS A 219 7.28 17.13 -5.00
N ASN A 220 7.40 16.16 -5.90
CA ASN A 220 8.52 15.24 -5.93
C ASN A 220 9.22 15.29 -7.28
N MET A 221 10.50 15.00 -7.30
CA MET A 221 11.31 14.95 -8.51
C MET A 221 12.25 13.76 -8.45
N LEU A 222 12.08 12.81 -9.37
CA LEU A 222 13.03 11.72 -9.55
C LEU A 222 14.32 12.27 -10.15
N VAL A 223 15.45 11.99 -9.53
CA VAL A 223 16.77 12.24 -10.12
C VAL A 223 16.91 11.33 -11.33
N PRO A 224 17.20 11.86 -12.54
CA PRO A 224 17.34 11.02 -13.71
C PRO A 224 18.41 9.95 -13.52
N TYR A 225 18.14 8.72 -13.98
CA TYR A 225 19.02 7.57 -13.76
C TYR A 225 20.44 7.78 -14.32
N TRP A 226 20.59 8.51 -15.44
CA TRP A 226 21.93 8.83 -15.97
C TRP A 226 22.70 9.79 -15.06
N GLU A 227 22.01 10.71 -14.39
CA GLU A 227 22.64 11.60 -13.42
C GLU A 227 22.95 10.86 -12.13
N TRP A 228 22.03 10.04 -11.63
CA TRP A 228 22.25 9.18 -10.48
C TRP A 228 23.46 8.28 -10.65
N GLN A 229 23.55 7.57 -11.80
CA GLN A 229 24.66 6.69 -12.11
C GLN A 229 26.00 7.44 -12.27
N ARG A 230 25.96 8.68 -12.78
CA ARG A 230 27.17 9.52 -12.91
C ARG A 230 27.70 10.00 -11.57
N GLN A 231 26.84 10.27 -10.61
CA GLN A 231 27.19 10.85 -9.30
C GLN A 231 27.46 9.82 -8.22
N GLN A 232 27.49 8.53 -8.50
CA GLN A 232 27.59 7.45 -7.52
C GLN A 232 28.70 7.62 -6.49
N ASP A 233 29.92 7.94 -6.93
CA ASP A 233 31.08 8.14 -6.03
C ASP A 233 30.87 9.32 -5.09
N ASN A 234 30.25 10.39 -5.57
CA ASN A 234 29.97 11.57 -4.77
C ASN A 234 28.86 11.29 -3.76
N VAL A 235 27.79 10.62 -4.19
CA VAL A 235 26.67 10.20 -3.33
C VAL A 235 27.20 9.26 -2.23
N TYR A 236 27.93 8.21 -2.60
CA TYR A 236 28.50 7.26 -1.64
C TYR A 236 29.39 7.95 -0.60
N ARG A 237 30.24 8.89 -1.03
CA ARG A 237 31.11 9.68 -0.14
C ARG A 237 30.32 10.50 0.87
N ILE A 238 29.22 11.15 0.42
CA ILE A 238 28.36 11.92 1.33
C ILE A 238 27.64 10.97 2.30
N LEU A 239 27.03 9.91 1.83
CA LEU A 239 26.35 8.95 2.69
C LEU A 239 27.30 8.35 3.72
N THR A 240 28.54 8.02 3.34
CA THR A 240 29.57 7.52 4.25
C THR A 240 29.99 8.59 5.27
N LYS A 241 30.13 9.85 4.86
CA LYS A 241 30.45 10.97 5.77
C LYS A 241 29.41 11.14 6.88
N TYR A 242 28.13 10.91 6.58
CA TYR A 242 27.02 11.04 7.52
C TYR A 242 26.53 9.71 8.09
N ASN A 243 27.29 8.63 7.88
CA ASN A 243 26.97 7.30 8.42
C ASN A 243 27.40 7.21 9.91
N ASN A 244 26.56 7.77 10.77
CA ASN A 244 26.75 7.78 12.22
C ASN A 244 25.40 7.63 12.96
N SER A 245 25.45 7.37 14.26
CA SER A 245 24.27 7.14 15.09
C SER A 245 23.30 8.33 15.17
N ASP A 246 23.74 9.54 14.82
CA ASP A 246 22.86 10.72 14.82
C ASP A 246 21.95 10.74 13.57
N ASN A 247 22.34 10.02 12.53
CA ASN A 247 21.61 9.88 11.28
C ASN A 247 21.08 8.45 11.10
N ASN A 248 20.16 8.02 11.94
CA ASN A 248 19.64 6.65 11.99
C ASN A 248 19.28 6.07 10.61
N ALA A 249 18.67 6.86 9.71
CA ALA A 249 18.25 6.38 8.39
C ALA A 249 19.46 5.99 7.52
N ILE A 250 20.53 6.80 7.52
CA ILE A 250 21.77 6.49 6.80
C ILE A 250 22.49 5.34 7.50
N TYR A 251 22.61 5.43 8.83
CA TYR A 251 23.34 4.46 9.64
C TYR A 251 22.81 3.03 9.45
N PHE A 252 21.51 2.82 9.58
CA PHE A 252 20.91 1.49 9.41
C PHE A 252 20.65 1.10 7.96
N GLY A 253 20.44 2.06 7.05
CA GLY A 253 20.09 1.79 5.66
C GLY A 253 21.29 1.58 4.73
N LEU A 254 22.35 2.39 4.88
CA LEU A 254 23.49 2.35 3.95
C LEU A 254 24.14 0.96 3.84
N PRO A 255 24.45 0.25 4.94
CA PRO A 255 25.03 -1.09 4.84
C PRO A 255 24.14 -2.10 4.08
N LEU A 256 22.82 -1.88 4.09
CA LEU A 256 21.87 -2.74 3.38
C LEU A 256 21.86 -2.48 1.86
N ILE A 257 21.98 -1.21 1.43
CA ILE A 257 21.83 -0.84 0.02
C ILE A 257 23.15 -0.53 -0.71
N GLU A 258 24.30 -0.47 -0.02
CA GLU A 258 25.58 -0.07 -0.63
C GLU A 258 25.93 -0.88 -1.88
N ARG A 259 25.63 -2.20 -1.89
CA ARG A 259 25.91 -3.11 -3.01
C ARG A 259 25.00 -2.83 -4.21
N CYS A 260 23.81 -2.28 -3.97
CA CYS A 260 22.81 -1.97 -5.01
C CYS A 260 22.56 -0.47 -5.18
N LEU A 261 23.39 0.39 -4.58
CA LEU A 261 23.21 1.83 -4.61
C LEU A 261 23.05 2.39 -6.04
N GLU A 262 23.75 1.80 -6.99
CA GLU A 262 23.72 2.19 -8.40
C GLU A 262 22.34 1.98 -9.05
N THR A 263 21.58 1.00 -8.57
CA THR A 263 20.21 0.68 -9.06
C THR A 263 19.11 1.34 -8.23
N CYS A 264 19.46 2.18 -7.25
CA CYS A 264 18.48 2.89 -6.44
C CYS A 264 17.82 4.03 -7.20
N ASP A 265 16.55 4.27 -6.90
CA ASP A 265 15.87 5.51 -7.24
C ASP A 265 16.19 6.56 -6.17
N CYS A 266 16.43 7.79 -6.59
CA CYS A 266 16.60 8.94 -5.71
C CYS A 266 15.51 9.96 -6.02
N ILE A 267 14.63 10.23 -5.04
CA ILE A 267 13.53 11.17 -5.21
C ILE A 267 13.68 12.31 -4.21
N ILE A 268 13.63 13.53 -4.74
CA ILE A 268 13.79 14.78 -3.99
C ILE A 268 12.41 15.39 -3.75
N THR A 269 12.16 15.80 -2.51
CA THR A 269 11.00 16.62 -2.12
C THR A 269 11.50 17.84 -1.34
N ASP A 270 10.62 18.79 -1.07
CA ASP A 270 10.90 19.96 -0.23
C ASP A 270 11.30 19.60 1.22
N SER A 271 10.82 18.45 1.70
CA SER A 271 11.00 17.97 3.08
C SER A 271 12.03 16.86 3.24
N ALA A 272 12.34 16.10 2.18
CA ALA A 272 13.28 14.98 2.26
C ALA A 272 13.83 14.53 0.88
N ILE A 273 14.95 13.81 0.92
CA ILE A 273 15.41 12.94 -0.15
C ILE A 273 15.13 11.50 0.26
N GLU A 274 14.54 10.69 -0.63
CA GLU A 274 14.36 9.26 -0.46
C GLU A 274 15.22 8.51 -1.47
N ILE A 275 16.08 7.62 -0.96
CA ILE A 275 16.92 6.71 -1.76
C ILE A 275 16.39 5.30 -1.48
N SER A 276 15.88 4.63 -2.51
CA SER A 276 15.28 3.31 -2.38
C SER A 276 15.70 2.38 -3.50
N PRO A 277 16.08 1.13 -3.20
CA PRO A 277 16.48 0.16 -4.21
C PRO A 277 15.27 -0.31 -5.04
N LYS A 278 15.54 -0.88 -6.22
CA LYS A 278 14.51 -1.50 -7.06
C LYS A 278 14.08 -2.88 -6.58
N GLY A 279 14.86 -3.50 -5.71
CA GLY A 279 14.57 -4.77 -5.06
C GLY A 279 15.31 -4.88 -3.73
N ILE A 280 14.91 -5.85 -2.91
CA ILE A 280 15.47 -6.05 -1.56
C ILE A 280 16.50 -7.18 -1.61
N ASP A 281 17.73 -6.90 -1.18
CA ASP A 281 18.83 -7.89 -1.12
C ASP A 281 18.90 -8.52 0.29
N LEU A 282 18.02 -9.49 0.56
CA LEU A 282 18.02 -10.22 1.84
C LEU A 282 19.16 -11.24 1.98
N GLU A 283 19.88 -11.57 0.90
CA GLU A 283 21.04 -12.47 0.95
C GLU A 283 22.15 -11.90 1.88
N LYS A 284 22.19 -10.58 2.05
CA LYS A 284 23.09 -9.92 3.02
C LYS A 284 22.86 -10.37 4.46
N ILE A 285 21.65 -10.77 4.82
CA ILE A 285 21.33 -11.29 6.15
C ILE A 285 21.71 -12.79 6.18
N SER A 286 22.98 -13.08 6.32
CA SER A 286 23.52 -14.42 6.11
C SER A 286 22.87 -15.52 6.98
N SER A 287 22.49 -15.21 8.20
CA SER A 287 21.81 -16.18 9.07
C SER A 287 20.38 -16.51 8.58
N LEU A 288 19.69 -15.52 8.03
CA LEU A 288 18.37 -15.71 7.42
C LEU A 288 18.50 -16.57 6.15
N GLU A 289 19.49 -16.24 5.30
CA GLU A 289 19.71 -17.02 4.07
C GLU A 289 20.13 -18.46 4.36
N ASN A 290 20.95 -18.71 5.38
CA ASN A 290 21.42 -20.03 5.75
C ASN A 290 20.42 -20.84 6.61
N ALA A 291 19.28 -20.25 7.02
CA ALA A 291 18.25 -20.97 7.77
C ALA A 291 17.78 -22.20 6.99
N SER A 292 17.69 -23.33 7.70
CA SER A 292 17.29 -24.59 7.07
C SER A 292 15.78 -24.66 6.76
N ARG A 293 14.98 -23.94 7.53
CA ARG A 293 13.53 -23.83 7.36
C ARG A 293 13.06 -22.39 7.54
N ARG A 294 12.43 -21.86 6.52
CA ARG A 294 11.80 -20.54 6.51
C ARG A 294 10.31 -20.68 6.24
N ILE A 295 9.49 -20.33 7.22
CA ILE A 295 8.03 -20.45 7.17
C ILE A 295 7.44 -19.05 7.17
N TYR A 296 6.70 -18.71 6.15
CA TYR A 296 6.09 -17.42 5.93
C TYR A 296 4.60 -17.50 6.18
N MET A 297 4.12 -16.93 7.28
CA MET A 297 2.70 -16.95 7.62
C MET A 297 2.02 -15.66 7.16
N SER A 298 0.93 -15.81 6.44
CA SER A 298 0.15 -14.72 5.87
C SER A 298 -1.35 -14.94 6.08
N ALA A 299 -2.13 -13.87 5.93
CA ALA A 299 -3.56 -13.99 5.65
C ALA A 299 -3.79 -14.62 4.26
N THR A 300 -5.01 -15.09 4.01
CA THR A 300 -5.42 -15.58 2.69
C THR A 300 -5.70 -14.41 1.75
N LEU A 301 -4.65 -13.79 1.22
CA LEU A 301 -4.74 -12.66 0.30
C LEU A 301 -4.75 -13.12 -1.16
N ALA A 302 -5.20 -12.25 -2.05
CA ALA A 302 -5.34 -12.56 -3.46
C ALA A 302 -4.04 -12.46 -4.27
N ASP A 303 -3.01 -11.78 -3.75
CA ASP A 303 -1.73 -11.57 -4.44
C ASP A 303 -0.55 -12.05 -3.59
N ASP A 304 0.33 -12.80 -4.24
CA ASP A 304 1.52 -13.41 -3.65
C ASP A 304 2.81 -12.75 -4.15
N SER A 305 2.70 -11.67 -4.91
CA SER A 305 3.86 -11.03 -5.55
C SER A 305 4.89 -10.50 -4.54
N VAL A 306 4.47 -10.18 -3.32
CA VAL A 306 5.35 -9.73 -2.24
C VAL A 306 6.42 -10.77 -1.87
N PHE A 307 6.10 -12.05 -1.97
CA PHE A 307 7.06 -13.13 -1.70
C PHE A 307 8.22 -13.14 -2.70
N VAL A 308 7.94 -12.75 -3.94
CA VAL A 308 8.97 -12.63 -4.98
C VAL A 308 9.67 -11.27 -4.89
N SER A 309 8.92 -10.17 -4.85
CA SER A 309 9.51 -8.82 -4.93
C SER A 309 10.36 -8.45 -3.72
N ALA A 310 9.87 -8.73 -2.52
CA ALA A 310 10.50 -8.30 -1.27
C ALA A 310 11.33 -9.41 -0.60
N LEU A 311 10.84 -10.66 -0.60
CA LEU A 311 11.58 -11.77 -0.01
C LEU A 311 12.55 -12.47 -0.98
N GLY A 312 12.43 -12.21 -2.29
CA GLY A 312 13.28 -12.86 -3.29
C GLY A 312 13.04 -14.37 -3.42
N LEU A 313 11.85 -14.86 -3.06
CA LEU A 313 11.55 -16.27 -3.23
C LEU A 313 11.53 -16.64 -4.71
N ALA A 314 12.15 -17.77 -5.05
CA ALA A 314 12.08 -18.31 -6.40
C ALA A 314 10.64 -18.72 -6.74
N THR A 315 10.29 -18.65 -8.01
CA THR A 315 8.96 -19.12 -8.47
C THR A 315 8.72 -20.59 -8.20
N GLU A 316 9.78 -21.38 -8.06
CA GLU A 316 9.76 -22.80 -7.69
C GLU A 316 9.28 -23.01 -6.24
N ASP A 317 9.67 -22.13 -5.32
CA ASP A 317 9.25 -22.16 -3.91
C ASP A 317 7.76 -21.85 -3.74
N MET A 318 7.16 -21.16 -4.72
CA MET A 318 5.73 -20.84 -4.71
C MET A 318 4.80 -22.04 -4.88
N LYS A 319 5.37 -23.24 -5.06
CA LYS A 319 4.61 -24.52 -5.02
C LYS A 319 4.35 -25.00 -3.59
N ASN A 320 5.13 -24.52 -2.62
CA ASN A 320 5.06 -24.93 -1.22
C ASN A 320 4.07 -24.07 -0.42
N ILE A 321 2.90 -23.80 -1.00
CA ILE A 321 1.83 -23.05 -0.36
C ILE A 321 0.89 -24.03 0.34
N ILE A 322 0.65 -23.76 1.62
CA ILE A 322 -0.32 -24.49 2.45
C ILE A 322 -1.48 -23.55 2.75
N THR A 323 -2.67 -23.96 2.38
CA THR A 323 -3.93 -23.29 2.75
C THR A 323 -4.90 -24.31 3.35
N PRO A 324 -5.79 -23.89 4.28
CA PRO A 324 -6.95 -24.69 4.64
C PRO A 324 -7.81 -24.98 3.41
N GLU A 325 -8.57 -26.08 3.42
CA GLU A 325 -9.43 -26.43 2.29
C GLU A 325 -10.62 -25.48 2.14
N ASN A 326 -11.16 -25.01 3.27
CA ASN A 326 -12.37 -24.19 3.31
C ASN A 326 -12.18 -22.95 4.21
N ALA A 327 -13.01 -21.93 3.98
CA ALA A 327 -13.03 -20.67 4.75
C ALA A 327 -13.94 -20.75 6.00
N ASN A 328 -14.01 -21.87 6.68
CA ASN A 328 -14.93 -22.10 7.83
C ASN A 328 -14.55 -21.33 9.11
N ASP A 329 -13.43 -20.66 9.12
CA ASP A 329 -12.85 -19.96 10.27
C ASP A 329 -13.04 -18.46 10.22
N ILE A 330 -13.82 -17.95 9.24
CA ILE A 330 -14.09 -16.51 9.09
C ILE A 330 -15.43 -16.18 9.73
N GLY A 331 -15.45 -15.17 10.58
CA GLY A 331 -16.70 -14.62 11.12
C GLY A 331 -17.46 -13.77 10.09
N ASP A 332 -18.66 -13.35 10.45
CA ASP A 332 -19.62 -12.76 9.56
C ASP A 332 -19.31 -11.27 9.28
N ARG A 333 -19.24 -10.88 8.02
CA ARG A 333 -19.07 -9.47 7.63
C ARG A 333 -20.17 -9.07 6.67
N LEU A 334 -20.99 -8.10 7.08
CA LEU A 334 -21.90 -7.40 6.19
C LEU A 334 -21.23 -6.14 5.68
N VAL A 335 -21.06 -6.03 4.38
CA VAL A 335 -20.43 -4.87 3.76
C VAL A 335 -21.52 -3.92 3.27
N ILE A 336 -21.47 -2.67 3.69
CA ILE A 336 -22.32 -1.59 3.19
C ILE A 336 -21.45 -0.63 2.39
N PHE A 337 -21.86 -0.33 1.19
CA PHE A 337 -21.15 0.55 0.28
C PHE A 337 -22.12 1.62 -0.27
N PRO A 338 -22.44 2.65 0.53
CA PRO A 338 -23.57 3.55 0.23
C PRO A 338 -23.48 4.25 -1.12
N LYS A 339 -22.33 4.86 -1.44
CA LYS A 339 -22.14 5.53 -2.74
C LYS A 339 -22.15 4.61 -3.95
N TYR A 340 -21.80 3.34 -3.78
CA TYR A 340 -21.93 2.35 -4.85
C TYR A 340 -23.40 2.00 -5.13
N VAL A 341 -24.22 1.92 -4.09
CA VAL A 341 -25.67 1.65 -4.18
C VAL A 341 -26.42 2.87 -4.70
N ASN A 342 -26.11 4.04 -4.16
CA ASN A 342 -26.69 5.31 -4.57
C ASN A 342 -25.62 6.43 -4.53
N SER A 343 -25.16 6.86 -5.70
CA SER A 343 -24.14 7.90 -5.87
C SER A 343 -24.55 9.29 -5.35
N ASP A 344 -25.86 9.53 -5.12
CA ASP A 344 -26.36 10.83 -4.65
C ASP A 344 -26.21 10.99 -3.12
N ILE A 345 -25.91 9.92 -2.40
CA ILE A 345 -25.71 9.95 -0.95
C ILE A 345 -24.41 10.73 -0.63
N SER A 346 -24.54 11.73 0.21
CA SER A 346 -23.43 12.54 0.68
C SER A 346 -22.64 11.86 1.80
N GLU A 347 -21.37 12.24 1.97
CA GLU A 347 -20.55 11.77 3.10
C GLU A 347 -21.10 12.23 4.44
N ILE A 348 -21.81 13.37 4.48
CA ILE A 348 -22.45 13.90 5.71
C ILE A 348 -23.58 13.00 6.14
N GLU A 349 -24.47 12.57 5.23
CA GLU A 349 -25.55 11.62 5.54
C GLU A 349 -25.00 10.28 6.06
N ILE A 350 -23.89 9.78 5.48
CA ILE A 350 -23.23 8.57 5.96
C ILE A 350 -22.70 8.79 7.40
N LYS A 351 -22.06 9.94 7.64
CA LYS A 351 -21.53 10.31 8.96
C LYS A 351 -22.64 10.35 10.01
N GLU A 352 -23.77 11.01 9.72
CA GLU A 352 -24.90 11.12 10.63
C GLU A 352 -25.44 9.73 11.01
N LYS A 353 -25.58 8.81 10.06
CA LYS A 353 -26.02 7.43 10.33
C LYS A 353 -25.02 6.63 11.15
N VAL A 354 -23.72 6.79 10.88
CA VAL A 354 -22.66 6.14 11.67
C VAL A 354 -22.65 6.68 13.10
N GLU A 355 -22.87 7.96 13.30
CA GLU A 355 -22.96 8.58 14.64
C GLU A 355 -24.19 8.11 15.41
N GLU A 356 -25.35 7.98 14.77
CA GLU A 356 -26.55 7.38 15.36
C GLU A 356 -26.29 5.93 15.84
N ILE A 357 -25.63 5.12 15.05
CA ILE A 357 -25.25 3.74 15.43
C ILE A 357 -24.23 3.73 16.57
N ALA A 358 -23.31 4.70 16.62
CA ALA A 358 -22.31 4.82 17.67
C ALA A 358 -22.90 5.15 19.04
N GLU A 359 -24.14 5.62 19.13
CA GLU A 359 -24.85 5.79 20.41
C GLU A 359 -25.14 4.44 21.09
N LYS A 360 -25.29 3.36 20.32
CA LYS A 360 -25.66 2.03 20.83
C LYS A 360 -24.50 1.02 20.77
N TYR A 361 -23.64 1.12 19.74
CA TYR A 361 -22.59 0.16 19.46
C TYR A 361 -21.21 0.82 19.41
N ASN A 362 -20.14 0.06 19.65
CA ASN A 362 -18.78 0.53 19.39
C ASN A 362 -18.53 0.55 17.88
N VAL A 363 -18.17 1.74 17.38
CA VAL A 363 -17.85 2.01 15.99
C VAL A 363 -16.39 2.41 15.88
N VAL A 364 -15.66 1.73 15.04
CA VAL A 364 -14.26 2.05 14.74
C VAL A 364 -14.17 2.62 13.33
N ILE A 365 -13.51 3.75 13.19
CA ILE A 365 -13.36 4.47 11.93
C ILE A 365 -11.89 4.51 11.54
N LEU A 366 -11.54 3.86 10.43
CA LEU A 366 -10.21 3.90 9.86
C LEU A 366 -10.14 5.02 8.83
N VAL A 367 -9.19 5.93 9.01
CA VAL A 367 -8.97 7.07 8.10
C VAL A 367 -7.51 7.12 7.63
N PRO A 368 -7.23 7.62 6.41
CA PRO A 368 -5.88 7.68 5.87
C PRO A 368 -4.98 8.72 6.53
N SER A 369 -5.55 9.78 7.13
CA SER A 369 -4.77 10.91 7.64
C SER A 369 -5.46 11.63 8.81
N PHE A 370 -4.69 12.40 9.59
CA PHE A 370 -5.24 13.28 10.62
C PHE A 370 -6.13 14.40 10.04
N SER A 371 -5.89 14.82 8.81
CA SER A 371 -6.77 15.76 8.12
C SER A 371 -8.17 15.16 7.91
N ARG A 372 -8.24 13.89 7.47
CA ARG A 372 -9.53 13.19 7.32
C ARG A 372 -10.18 12.86 8.67
N ALA A 373 -9.39 12.62 9.71
CA ALA A 373 -9.91 12.42 11.06
C ALA A 373 -10.74 13.61 11.57
N LYS A 374 -10.40 14.83 11.20
CA LYS A 374 -11.14 16.04 11.57
C LYS A 374 -12.58 16.04 11.06
N PHE A 375 -12.85 15.40 9.93
CA PHE A 375 -14.22 15.23 9.45
C PHE A 375 -15.10 14.51 10.48
N TRP A 376 -14.54 13.54 11.22
CA TRP A 376 -15.25 12.75 12.22
C TRP A 376 -15.20 13.32 13.63
N ASP A 377 -14.16 14.06 13.96
CA ASP A 377 -13.83 14.52 15.31
C ASP A 377 -13.02 15.81 15.27
N GLU A 378 -13.69 16.95 15.10
CA GLU A 378 -13.05 18.27 15.05
C GLU A 378 -12.22 18.59 16.29
N GLY A 379 -12.65 18.11 17.48
CA GLY A 379 -11.96 18.31 18.75
C GLY A 379 -10.81 17.35 19.05
N GLY A 380 -10.62 16.29 18.23
CA GLY A 380 -9.56 15.29 18.40
C GLY A 380 -9.68 14.38 19.63
N LEU A 381 -10.80 14.43 20.36
CA LEU A 381 -11.00 13.69 21.63
C LEU A 381 -11.20 12.18 21.43
N ARG A 382 -11.72 11.79 20.26
CA ARG A 382 -12.00 10.39 19.89
C ARG A 382 -10.97 9.81 18.92
N THR A 383 -9.98 10.62 18.55
CA THR A 383 -8.90 10.21 17.62
C THR A 383 -7.75 9.61 18.40
N ALA A 384 -7.46 8.34 18.10
CA ALA A 384 -6.34 7.63 18.72
C ALA A 384 -5.00 8.14 18.17
N THR A 385 -4.08 8.41 19.08
CA THR A 385 -2.69 8.81 18.80
C THR A 385 -1.74 7.66 19.15
N LYS A 386 -0.45 7.82 18.86
CA LYS A 386 0.57 6.82 19.26
C LYS A 386 0.64 6.62 20.78
N ASP A 387 0.31 7.65 21.54
CA ASP A 387 0.48 7.66 22.99
C ASP A 387 -0.71 7.06 23.75
N ASN A 388 -1.91 7.06 23.17
CA ASN A 388 -3.14 6.62 23.83
C ASN A 388 -3.81 5.39 23.20
N ILE A 389 -3.32 4.91 22.07
CA ILE A 389 -3.94 3.83 21.29
C ILE A 389 -4.07 2.53 22.10
N ASP A 390 -3.06 2.17 22.88
CA ASP A 390 -3.07 0.93 23.69
C ASP A 390 -4.18 0.99 24.75
N GLN A 391 -4.34 2.14 25.41
CA GLN A 391 -5.40 2.36 26.41
C GLN A 391 -6.79 2.29 25.78
N ILE A 392 -6.96 2.91 24.59
CA ILE A 392 -8.25 2.89 23.88
C ILE A 392 -8.60 1.46 23.48
N VAL A 393 -7.65 0.70 22.96
CA VAL A 393 -7.84 -0.69 22.55
C VAL A 393 -8.18 -1.58 23.75
N GLU A 394 -7.53 -1.39 24.90
CA GLU A 394 -7.86 -2.12 26.14
C GLU A 394 -9.28 -1.82 26.62
N VAL A 395 -9.70 -0.55 26.57
CA VAL A 395 -11.05 -0.15 26.95
C VAL A 395 -12.09 -0.76 26.00
N LEU A 396 -11.86 -0.74 24.69
CA LEU A 396 -12.74 -1.39 23.72
C LEU A 396 -12.85 -2.90 23.98
N LYS A 397 -11.72 -3.58 24.23
CA LYS A 397 -11.69 -5.02 24.53
C LYS A 397 -12.33 -5.39 25.88
N SER A 398 -12.47 -4.46 26.80
CA SER A 398 -13.15 -4.70 28.08
C SER A 398 -14.67 -4.86 27.95
N GLY A 399 -15.24 -4.74 26.76
CA GLY A 399 -16.66 -4.80 26.48
C GLY A 399 -17.44 -3.54 26.91
N LYS A 400 -16.75 -2.46 27.26
CA LYS A 400 -17.39 -1.18 27.59
C LYS A 400 -17.84 -0.48 26.31
N HIS A 401 -19.01 0.13 26.36
CA HIS A 401 -19.43 0.99 25.27
C HIS A 401 -18.66 2.31 25.31
N VAL A 402 -17.94 2.61 24.22
CA VAL A 402 -17.12 3.82 24.05
C VAL A 402 -17.75 4.75 23.00
N GLY A 403 -18.60 4.22 22.14
CA GLY A 403 -19.16 4.90 20.98
C GLY A 403 -18.19 4.86 19.78
N LYS A 404 -17.92 6.01 19.16
CA LYS A 404 -16.99 6.09 18.01
C LYS A 404 -15.54 6.27 18.46
N VAL A 405 -14.62 5.60 17.76
CA VAL A 405 -13.15 5.76 17.88
C VAL A 405 -12.54 5.89 16.51
N ILE A 406 -11.68 6.87 16.30
CA ILE A 406 -11.01 7.11 15.04
C ILE A 406 -9.55 6.62 15.09
N LEU A 407 -9.15 5.77 14.15
CA LEU A 407 -7.80 5.24 14.00
C LEU A 407 -7.18 5.78 12.71
N VAL A 408 -6.07 6.48 12.83
CA VAL A 408 -5.39 7.09 11.68
C VAL A 408 -4.31 6.16 11.15
N ASN A 409 -4.45 5.74 9.88
CA ASN A 409 -3.51 4.86 9.17
C ASN A 409 -3.13 3.58 9.95
N ARG A 410 -4.13 2.92 10.55
CA ARG A 410 -3.97 1.69 11.36
C ARG A 410 -4.77 0.53 10.78
N TYR A 411 -4.48 0.23 9.52
CA TYR A 411 -5.08 -0.91 8.81
C TYR A 411 -4.54 -2.27 9.29
N ASP A 412 -3.42 -2.28 10.02
CA ASP A 412 -2.73 -3.45 10.57
C ASP A 412 -2.48 -3.34 12.09
N GLY A 413 -2.14 -4.44 12.74
CA GLY A 413 -1.61 -4.48 14.11
C GLY A 413 -2.61 -4.35 15.27
N ILE A 414 -3.91 -4.10 15.04
CA ILE A 414 -4.92 -3.93 16.10
C ILE A 414 -6.06 -4.93 15.92
N ASP A 415 -6.42 -5.64 16.98
CA ASP A 415 -7.49 -6.64 17.00
C ASP A 415 -8.63 -6.17 17.89
N LEU A 416 -9.84 -6.14 17.36
CA LEU A 416 -11.03 -5.63 18.04
C LEU A 416 -12.19 -6.63 17.91
N PRO A 417 -12.14 -7.77 18.64
CA PRO A 417 -13.13 -8.84 18.52
C PRO A 417 -14.47 -8.48 19.15
N GLY A 418 -15.53 -9.03 18.59
CA GLY A 418 -16.86 -9.00 19.18
C GLY A 418 -17.40 -7.59 19.40
N ASP A 419 -17.78 -7.28 20.64
CA ASP A 419 -18.38 -5.97 20.98
C ASP A 419 -17.37 -4.81 21.02
N ALA A 420 -16.06 -5.09 20.86
CA ALA A 420 -15.05 -4.04 20.71
C ALA A 420 -15.21 -3.26 19.38
N CYS A 421 -15.76 -3.91 18.33
CA CYS A 421 -16.01 -3.27 17.04
C CYS A 421 -17.22 -3.93 16.34
N ARG A 422 -18.43 -3.42 16.59
CA ARG A 422 -19.66 -3.91 15.94
C ARG A 422 -19.85 -3.32 14.54
N MET A 423 -19.36 -2.11 14.33
CA MET A 423 -19.31 -1.48 13.04
C MET A 423 -17.90 -0.94 12.77
N LEU A 424 -17.36 -1.23 11.59
CA LEU A 424 -16.09 -0.73 11.11
C LEU A 424 -16.33 0.16 9.88
N VAL A 425 -15.92 1.40 9.96
CA VAL A 425 -15.95 2.32 8.81
C VAL A 425 -14.54 2.43 8.22
N ILE A 426 -14.41 2.19 6.93
CA ILE A 426 -13.18 2.47 6.18
C ILE A 426 -13.47 3.70 5.32
N ASP A 427 -12.93 4.83 5.74
CA ASP A 427 -13.17 6.12 5.13
C ASP A 427 -11.92 6.62 4.40
N GLY A 428 -11.92 6.45 3.10
CA GLY A 428 -10.84 6.84 2.20
C GLY A 428 -9.83 5.73 1.90
N LEU A 429 -9.05 5.97 0.87
CA LEU A 429 -8.06 5.02 0.38
C LEU A 429 -6.82 5.01 1.30
N PRO A 430 -6.29 3.83 1.68
CA PRO A 430 -5.04 3.75 2.42
C PRO A 430 -3.91 4.51 1.72
N PRO A 431 -3.13 5.33 2.43
CA PRO A 431 -2.06 6.12 1.82
C PRO A 431 -0.94 5.22 1.33
N LEU A 432 -0.22 5.66 0.32
CA LEU A 432 1.00 5.02 -0.14
C LEU A 432 2.14 5.24 0.88
N ASN A 433 2.97 4.22 1.07
CA ASN A 433 3.95 4.20 2.16
C ASN A 433 5.19 5.05 1.87
N SER A 434 5.62 5.14 0.60
CA SER A 434 6.87 5.81 0.21
C SER A 434 6.65 6.95 -0.78
N ILE A 435 7.66 7.81 -0.91
CA ILE A 435 7.69 8.83 -1.95
C ILE A 435 7.80 8.16 -3.33
N LYS A 436 8.52 7.03 -3.39
CA LYS A 436 8.64 6.20 -4.60
C LYS A 436 7.28 5.67 -5.08
N ASP A 437 6.43 5.17 -4.17
CA ASP A 437 5.11 4.64 -4.54
C ASP A 437 4.21 5.76 -5.11
N ARG A 438 4.27 6.97 -4.51
CA ARG A 438 3.58 8.15 -5.06
C ARG A 438 4.09 8.53 -6.44
N TYR A 439 5.40 8.47 -6.67
CA TYR A 439 5.98 8.66 -7.99
C TYR A 439 5.47 7.59 -8.99
N ILE A 440 5.50 6.31 -8.62
CA ILE A 440 4.99 5.22 -9.47
C ILE A 440 3.50 5.43 -9.78
N GLN A 441 2.70 5.82 -8.81
CA GLN A 441 1.28 6.14 -9.02
C GLN A 441 1.10 7.27 -10.03
N SER A 442 1.95 8.30 -10.01
CA SER A 442 1.87 9.41 -10.96
C SER A 442 2.23 9.00 -12.39
N VAL A 443 3.24 8.14 -12.57
CA VAL A 443 3.72 7.73 -13.90
C VAL A 443 2.96 6.54 -14.48
N ALA A 444 2.42 5.68 -13.64
CA ALA A 444 1.65 4.48 -14.00
C ALA A 444 0.42 4.29 -13.09
N PRO A 445 -0.58 5.19 -13.15
CA PRO A 445 -1.72 5.21 -12.22
C PRO A 445 -2.61 3.97 -12.30
N GLN A 446 -2.55 3.21 -13.40
CA GLN A 446 -3.23 1.94 -13.55
C GLN A 446 -2.33 0.73 -13.23
N SER A 447 -1.20 0.99 -12.55
CA SER A 447 -0.33 -0.09 -12.08
C SER A 447 -1.08 -1.03 -11.17
N THR A 448 -1.22 -2.27 -11.61
CA THR A 448 -1.88 -3.33 -10.83
C THR A 448 -1.17 -3.62 -9.52
N ILE A 449 0.11 -3.28 -9.41
CA ILE A 449 0.93 -3.49 -8.21
C ILE A 449 0.41 -2.61 -7.05
N LEU A 450 0.37 -1.29 -7.26
CA LEU A 450 -0.09 -0.34 -6.24
C LEU A 450 -1.57 -0.54 -5.91
N LEU A 451 -2.38 -0.80 -6.93
CA LEU A 451 -3.81 -1.10 -6.75
C LEU A 451 -4.01 -2.31 -5.84
N ARG A 452 -3.28 -3.41 -6.09
CA ARG A 452 -3.36 -4.62 -5.26
C ARG A 452 -2.92 -4.37 -3.83
N GLU A 453 -1.82 -3.65 -3.63
CA GLU A 453 -1.33 -3.29 -2.30
C GLU A 453 -2.37 -2.48 -1.51
N GLN A 454 -2.97 -1.46 -2.12
CA GLN A 454 -4.01 -0.66 -1.47
C GLN A 454 -5.25 -1.49 -1.15
N VAL A 455 -5.68 -2.37 -2.06
CA VAL A 455 -6.83 -3.26 -1.84
C VAL A 455 -6.54 -4.28 -0.74
N GLN A 456 -5.34 -4.84 -0.69
CA GLN A 456 -4.93 -5.73 0.41
C GLN A 456 -4.96 -5.03 1.77
N ARG A 457 -4.53 -3.77 1.84
CA ARG A 457 -4.61 -2.97 3.07
C ARG A 457 -6.06 -2.67 3.47
N ILE A 458 -6.95 -2.42 2.52
CA ILE A 458 -8.40 -2.31 2.79
C ILE A 458 -8.90 -3.64 3.40
N GLU A 459 -8.57 -4.76 2.78
CA GLU A 459 -8.99 -6.09 3.26
C GLU A 459 -8.43 -6.42 4.64
N GLN A 460 -7.17 -6.08 4.93
CA GLN A 460 -6.58 -6.20 6.26
C GLN A 460 -7.35 -5.35 7.28
N GLY A 461 -7.70 -4.10 6.92
CA GLY A 461 -8.57 -3.25 7.72
C GLY A 461 -9.91 -3.91 8.00
N MET A 462 -10.59 -4.46 6.98
CA MET A 462 -11.86 -5.17 7.13
C MET A 462 -11.76 -6.37 8.08
N GLY A 463 -10.59 -6.98 8.20
CA GLY A 463 -10.34 -8.09 9.11
C GLY A 463 -10.21 -7.72 10.59
N ARG A 464 -10.24 -6.42 10.96
CA ARG A 464 -10.00 -5.99 12.35
C ARG A 464 -11.17 -6.24 13.29
N GLY A 465 -12.40 -6.14 12.78
CA GLY A 465 -13.61 -6.35 13.57
C GLY A 465 -14.05 -7.80 13.71
N VAL A 466 -13.32 -8.76 13.10
CA VAL A 466 -13.71 -10.17 13.08
C VAL A 466 -12.50 -11.06 13.36
N ARG A 467 -12.54 -11.87 14.45
CA ARG A 467 -11.42 -12.69 14.92
C ARG A 467 -11.75 -14.18 15.08
N SER A 468 -13.01 -14.53 15.08
CA SER A 468 -13.46 -15.94 15.21
C SER A 468 -14.72 -16.13 14.35
N ASN A 469 -15.09 -17.38 14.16
CA ASN A 469 -16.34 -17.70 13.46
C ASN A 469 -17.61 -17.20 14.14
N ASP A 470 -17.54 -16.80 15.40
CA ASP A 470 -18.67 -16.32 16.20
C ASP A 470 -18.73 -14.78 16.24
N ASP A 471 -17.71 -14.12 15.67
CA ASP A 471 -17.67 -12.68 15.53
C ASP A 471 -18.48 -12.22 14.31
N GLY A 472 -19.11 -11.06 14.46
CA GLY A 472 -19.81 -10.40 13.35
C GLY A 472 -19.59 -8.91 13.39
N CYS A 473 -19.33 -8.30 12.23
CA CYS A 473 -19.08 -6.88 12.08
C CYS A 473 -19.76 -6.33 10.83
N CYS A 474 -20.42 -5.18 10.96
CA CYS A 474 -20.88 -4.40 9.82
C CYS A 474 -19.74 -3.52 9.33
N ILE A 475 -19.41 -3.58 8.05
CA ILE A 475 -18.33 -2.81 7.42
C ILE A 475 -18.94 -1.76 6.50
N VAL A 476 -18.61 -0.50 6.70
CA VAL A 476 -19.02 0.61 5.84
C VAL A 476 -17.82 1.08 5.03
N LEU A 477 -17.92 1.03 3.70
CA LEU A 477 -16.90 1.54 2.77
C LEU A 477 -17.35 2.91 2.27
N MET A 478 -16.52 3.94 2.45
CA MET A 478 -16.84 5.30 2.01
C MET A 478 -15.60 6.09 1.59
N GLY A 479 -15.82 7.24 0.96
CA GLY A 479 -14.79 8.08 0.36
C GLY A 479 -14.72 7.89 -1.16
N ASP A 480 -14.62 9.00 -1.90
CA ASP A 480 -14.73 9.00 -3.36
C ASP A 480 -13.59 8.24 -4.03
N GLU A 481 -12.34 8.42 -3.57
CA GLU A 481 -11.18 7.67 -4.10
C GLU A 481 -11.31 6.16 -3.85
N LEU A 482 -11.72 5.76 -2.65
CA LEU A 482 -11.93 4.35 -2.32
C LEU A 482 -13.03 3.75 -3.19
N THR A 483 -14.13 4.50 -3.38
CA THR A 483 -15.25 4.07 -4.22
C THR A 483 -14.79 3.88 -5.66
N ASP A 484 -14.02 4.82 -6.21
CA ASP A 484 -13.50 4.73 -7.58
C ASP A 484 -12.55 3.51 -7.74
N VAL A 485 -11.63 3.31 -6.80
CA VAL A 485 -10.68 2.19 -6.83
C VAL A 485 -11.39 0.84 -6.78
N LEU A 486 -12.36 0.68 -5.89
CA LEU A 486 -13.05 -0.60 -5.74
C LEU A 486 -14.03 -0.88 -6.88
N SER A 487 -14.76 0.15 -7.36
CA SER A 487 -15.79 -0.04 -8.41
C SER A 487 -15.19 -0.01 -9.81
N ARG A 488 -14.58 1.10 -10.22
CA ARG A 488 -14.12 1.32 -11.59
C ARG A 488 -12.86 0.56 -11.96
N ASN A 489 -11.86 0.59 -11.07
CA ASN A 489 -10.57 -0.08 -11.30
C ASN A 489 -10.63 -1.58 -11.00
N ARG A 490 -11.86 -2.12 -10.76
CA ARG A 490 -12.08 -3.53 -10.44
C ARG A 490 -11.28 -3.97 -9.21
N GLY A 491 -11.04 -3.07 -8.26
CA GLY A 491 -10.31 -3.38 -7.03
C GLY A 491 -10.92 -4.55 -6.26
N ILE A 492 -12.24 -4.71 -6.34
CA ILE A 492 -12.96 -5.85 -5.75
C ILE A 492 -12.44 -7.21 -6.27
N ASP A 493 -11.93 -7.28 -7.50
CA ASP A 493 -11.37 -8.51 -8.07
C ASP A 493 -10.09 -8.96 -7.36
N TYR A 494 -9.44 -8.06 -6.62
CA TYR A 494 -8.24 -8.33 -5.82
C TYR A 494 -8.52 -8.65 -4.36
N PHE A 495 -9.79 -8.72 -3.94
CA PHE A 495 -10.12 -9.31 -2.64
C PHE A 495 -9.84 -10.81 -2.62
N SER A 496 -9.50 -11.36 -1.45
CA SER A 496 -9.44 -12.80 -1.23
C SER A 496 -10.79 -13.47 -1.54
N ALA A 497 -10.76 -14.76 -1.86
CA ALA A 497 -11.96 -15.50 -2.19
C ALA A 497 -13.04 -15.41 -1.08
N ALA A 498 -12.62 -15.40 0.18
CA ALA A 498 -13.50 -15.31 1.32
C ALA A 498 -14.13 -13.91 1.48
N THR A 499 -13.32 -12.85 1.40
CA THR A 499 -13.82 -11.48 1.45
C THR A 499 -14.73 -11.18 0.26
N ARG A 500 -14.38 -11.68 -0.92
CA ARG A 500 -15.20 -11.55 -2.11
C ARG A 500 -16.56 -12.24 -1.96
N CYS A 501 -16.58 -13.45 -1.39
CA CYS A 501 -17.83 -14.17 -1.12
C CYS A 501 -18.78 -13.35 -0.22
N GLN A 502 -18.24 -12.75 0.87
CA GLN A 502 -19.03 -11.92 1.78
C GLN A 502 -19.47 -10.60 1.14
N TYR A 503 -18.62 -10.00 0.31
CA TYR A 503 -18.98 -8.82 -0.48
C TYR A 503 -20.09 -9.14 -1.48
N ASP A 504 -19.99 -10.24 -2.24
CA ASP A 504 -20.98 -10.66 -3.22
C ASP A 504 -22.32 -11.00 -2.56
N LEU A 505 -22.29 -11.57 -1.34
CA LEU A 505 -23.50 -11.82 -0.55
C LEU A 505 -24.16 -10.49 -0.13
N SER A 506 -23.36 -9.54 0.37
CA SER A 506 -23.86 -8.20 0.72
C SER A 506 -24.42 -7.47 -0.51
N LYS A 507 -23.77 -7.60 -1.65
CA LYS A 507 -24.22 -7.03 -2.92
C LYS A 507 -25.60 -7.56 -3.33
N LYS A 508 -25.89 -8.84 -3.14
CA LYS A 508 -27.23 -9.39 -3.39
C LYS A 508 -28.32 -8.70 -2.57
N LEU A 509 -28.03 -8.35 -1.30
CA LEU A 509 -28.97 -7.60 -0.46
C LEU A 509 -29.19 -6.18 -1.01
N TRP A 510 -28.16 -5.50 -1.48
CA TRP A 510 -28.31 -4.17 -2.10
C TRP A 510 -29.12 -4.24 -3.39
N ASP A 511 -28.82 -5.24 -4.23
CA ASP A 511 -29.52 -5.42 -5.49
C ASP A 511 -31.03 -5.72 -5.26
N LEU A 512 -31.37 -6.51 -4.22
CA LEU A 512 -32.72 -6.73 -3.79
C LEU A 512 -33.39 -5.43 -3.34
N LEU A 513 -32.73 -4.63 -2.49
CA LEU A 513 -33.25 -3.35 -2.03
C LEU A 513 -33.52 -2.39 -3.19
N VAL A 514 -32.60 -2.28 -4.15
CA VAL A 514 -32.79 -1.45 -5.36
C VAL A 514 -33.99 -1.93 -6.19
N ASN A 515 -34.13 -3.24 -6.33
CA ASN A 515 -35.24 -3.81 -7.10
C ASN A 515 -36.60 -3.61 -6.40
N GLU A 516 -36.67 -3.73 -5.07
CA GLU A 516 -37.89 -3.55 -4.27
C GLU A 516 -38.35 -2.10 -4.24
N THR A 517 -37.40 -1.17 -4.13
CA THR A 517 -37.70 0.26 -4.06
C THR A 517 -38.11 0.83 -5.44
N GLY A 518 -37.69 0.21 -6.54
CA GLY A 518 -37.91 0.71 -7.91
C GLY A 518 -37.29 2.08 -8.20
N SER A 519 -36.47 2.58 -7.27
CA SER A 519 -35.74 3.85 -7.32
C SER A 519 -34.41 3.70 -6.55
N LYS A 520 -33.56 4.73 -6.56
CA LYS A 520 -32.32 4.74 -5.72
C LYS A 520 -32.71 4.68 -4.24
N PRO A 521 -32.19 3.70 -3.45
CA PRO A 521 -32.48 3.61 -2.03
C PRO A 521 -31.98 4.82 -1.26
N THR A 522 -32.71 5.23 -0.21
CA THR A 522 -32.28 6.27 0.72
C THR A 522 -31.20 5.75 1.65
N ILE A 523 -30.48 6.67 2.32
CA ILE A 523 -29.45 6.31 3.31
C ILE A 523 -30.06 5.46 4.44
N ASP A 524 -31.27 5.78 4.90
CA ASP A 524 -31.98 5.01 5.94
C ASP A 524 -32.20 3.56 5.53
N GLN A 525 -32.73 3.35 4.33
CA GLN A 525 -32.98 2.01 3.78
C GLN A 525 -31.69 1.20 3.64
N ILE A 526 -30.58 1.83 3.24
CA ILE A 526 -29.29 1.16 3.14
C ILE A 526 -28.76 0.77 4.53
N PHE A 527 -28.89 1.65 5.53
CA PHE A 527 -28.40 1.38 6.86
C PHE A 527 -29.34 0.46 7.67
N GLU A 528 -30.60 0.28 7.27
CA GLU A 528 -31.46 -0.78 7.83
C GLU A 528 -30.85 -2.17 7.60
N LEU A 529 -30.12 -2.38 6.50
CA LEU A 529 -29.40 -3.63 6.26
C LEU A 529 -28.32 -3.88 7.34
N ALA A 530 -27.74 -2.84 7.94
CA ALA A 530 -26.73 -2.98 8.99
C ALA A 530 -27.26 -3.78 10.18
N ASN A 531 -28.56 -3.68 10.48
CA ASN A 531 -29.21 -4.35 11.61
C ASN A 531 -29.08 -5.88 11.53
N TYR A 532 -29.03 -6.48 10.33
CA TYR A 532 -28.80 -7.92 10.19
C TYR A 532 -27.49 -8.37 10.85
N SER A 533 -26.42 -7.57 10.73
CA SER A 533 -25.15 -7.84 11.36
C SER A 533 -25.07 -7.32 12.80
N LEU A 534 -25.54 -6.10 13.06
CA LEU A 534 -25.48 -5.45 14.39
C LEU A 534 -26.28 -6.23 15.43
N GLU A 535 -27.42 -6.80 15.08
CA GLU A 535 -28.29 -7.58 15.96
C GLU A 535 -27.98 -9.08 15.92
N LYS A 536 -27.01 -9.51 15.12
CA LYS A 536 -26.64 -10.92 14.90
C LYS A 536 -27.85 -11.76 14.48
N CYS A 537 -28.61 -11.28 13.48
CA CYS A 537 -29.75 -11.99 12.96
C CYS A 537 -29.38 -13.42 12.56
N ALA A 538 -30.11 -14.42 13.04
CA ALA A 538 -29.80 -15.82 12.86
C ALA A 538 -29.75 -16.24 11.38
N GLU A 539 -30.67 -15.72 10.57
CA GLU A 539 -30.72 -15.97 9.13
C GLU A 539 -29.49 -15.45 8.42
N TRP A 540 -29.02 -14.24 8.77
CA TRP A 540 -27.80 -13.65 8.21
C TRP A 540 -26.56 -14.49 8.57
N VAL A 541 -26.40 -14.80 9.87
CA VAL A 541 -25.28 -15.60 10.36
C VAL A 541 -25.24 -16.98 9.68
N THR A 542 -26.38 -17.66 9.56
CA THR A 542 -26.49 -18.95 8.89
C THR A 542 -26.11 -18.85 7.42
N THR A 543 -26.66 -17.87 6.70
CA THR A 543 -26.38 -17.64 5.28
C THR A 543 -24.91 -17.31 5.04
N CYS A 544 -24.28 -16.48 5.89
CA CYS A 544 -22.85 -16.20 5.82
C CYS A 544 -22.01 -17.46 6.00
N LYS A 545 -22.31 -18.28 7.01
CA LYS A 545 -21.59 -19.54 7.28
C LYS A 545 -21.72 -20.54 6.15
N GLU A 546 -22.91 -20.73 5.59
CA GLU A 546 -23.13 -21.60 4.44
C GLU A 546 -22.37 -21.16 3.20
N ASN A 547 -22.40 -19.87 2.87
CA ASN A 547 -21.66 -19.33 1.73
C ASN A 547 -20.15 -19.41 1.95
N SER A 548 -19.66 -19.08 3.14
CA SER A 548 -18.23 -19.16 3.48
C SER A 548 -17.70 -20.59 3.43
N ALA A 549 -18.49 -21.57 3.89
CA ALA A 549 -18.14 -23.00 3.83
C ALA A 549 -18.01 -23.52 2.39
N ALA A 550 -18.69 -22.90 1.42
CA ALA A 550 -18.59 -23.24 0.00
C ALA A 550 -17.31 -22.67 -0.67
N VAL A 551 -16.63 -21.72 -0.04
CA VAL A 551 -15.42 -21.11 -0.59
C VAL A 551 -14.24 -22.08 -0.46
N LYS A 552 -13.64 -22.40 -1.61
CA LYS A 552 -12.41 -23.21 -1.67
C LYS A 552 -11.21 -22.32 -1.93
N TYR A 553 -10.17 -22.49 -1.17
CA TYR A 553 -8.90 -21.80 -1.40
C TYR A 553 -8.07 -22.56 -2.45
N SER A 554 -7.33 -21.81 -3.26
CA SER A 554 -6.34 -22.39 -4.17
C SER A 554 -4.97 -22.42 -3.51
N ASN A 555 -4.25 -23.52 -3.71
CA ASN A 555 -2.84 -23.64 -3.35
C ASN A 555 -1.92 -23.06 -4.45
N GLU A 556 -2.48 -22.52 -5.54
CA GLU A 556 -1.71 -21.90 -6.59
C GLU A 556 -1.34 -20.46 -6.22
N ALA A 557 -0.09 -20.11 -6.42
CA ALA A 557 0.38 -18.75 -6.26
C ALA A 557 -0.15 -17.84 -7.37
N LYS A 558 -0.61 -16.67 -6.99
CA LYS A 558 -0.98 -15.61 -7.93
C LYS A 558 0.09 -14.53 -7.91
N VAL A 559 1.02 -14.57 -8.86
CA VAL A 559 2.14 -13.64 -8.96
C VAL A 559 2.08 -12.91 -10.29
N ASP A 560 2.25 -11.59 -10.27
CA ASP A 560 2.29 -10.77 -11.49
C ASP A 560 3.63 -10.98 -12.22
N GLU A 561 3.57 -11.35 -13.51
CA GLU A 561 4.77 -11.55 -14.35
C GLU A 561 5.68 -10.31 -14.38
N LYS A 562 5.13 -9.11 -14.29
CA LYS A 562 5.90 -7.86 -14.31
C LYS A 562 6.75 -7.71 -13.04
N ILE A 563 6.21 -8.11 -11.89
CA ILE A 563 6.94 -8.10 -10.61
C ILE A 563 8.07 -9.12 -10.64
N VAL A 564 7.80 -10.33 -11.13
CA VAL A 564 8.84 -11.36 -11.31
C VAL A 564 9.94 -10.85 -12.23
N ALA A 565 9.58 -10.21 -13.35
CA ALA A 565 10.56 -9.67 -14.29
C ALA A 565 11.39 -8.53 -13.69
N GLN A 566 10.77 -7.62 -12.94
CA GLN A 566 11.49 -6.53 -12.25
C GLN A 566 12.46 -7.10 -11.20
N ARG A 567 12.03 -8.09 -10.42
CA ARG A 567 12.90 -8.78 -9.46
C ARG A 567 14.09 -9.45 -10.15
N LYS A 568 13.86 -10.25 -11.19
CA LYS A 568 14.92 -10.91 -11.96
C LYS A 568 15.86 -9.91 -12.63
N ALA A 569 15.35 -8.79 -13.14
CA ALA A 569 16.17 -7.74 -13.70
C ALA A 569 17.07 -7.07 -12.65
N PHE A 570 16.54 -6.82 -11.46
CA PHE A 570 17.31 -6.32 -10.33
C PHE A 570 18.45 -7.29 -9.94
N GLU A 571 18.17 -8.58 -9.77
CA GLU A 571 19.18 -9.60 -9.45
C GLU A 571 20.28 -9.70 -10.51
N LYS A 572 19.92 -9.61 -11.79
CA LYS A 572 20.88 -9.56 -12.90
C LYS A 572 21.73 -8.29 -12.86
N ALA A 573 21.12 -7.14 -12.59
CA ALA A 573 21.83 -5.86 -12.46
C ALA A 573 22.80 -5.88 -11.27
N MET A 574 22.43 -6.49 -10.14
CA MET A 574 23.30 -6.72 -8.99
C MET A 574 24.56 -7.53 -9.36
N ASN A 575 24.44 -8.42 -10.32
CA ASN A 575 25.55 -9.22 -10.86
C ASN A 575 26.19 -8.58 -12.13
N MET A 576 25.96 -7.27 -12.36
CA MET A 576 26.48 -6.50 -13.50
C MET A 576 26.05 -7.02 -14.89
N GLN A 577 25.00 -7.86 -14.95
CA GLN A 577 24.43 -8.40 -16.18
C GLN A 577 23.39 -7.43 -16.77
N TRP A 578 23.83 -6.22 -17.09
CA TRP A 578 22.96 -5.10 -17.47
C TRP A 578 22.11 -5.37 -18.71
N LEU A 579 22.71 -6.03 -19.73
CA LEU A 579 21.99 -6.39 -20.96
C LEU A 579 20.86 -7.37 -20.67
N ASP A 580 21.12 -8.37 -19.83
CA ASP A 580 20.13 -9.37 -19.46
C ASP A 580 19.02 -8.78 -18.59
N ALA A 581 19.37 -7.80 -17.72
CA ALA A 581 18.41 -7.04 -16.96
C ALA A 581 17.47 -6.24 -17.88
N ALA A 582 18.02 -5.48 -18.81
CA ALA A 582 17.26 -4.71 -19.80
C ALA A 582 16.34 -5.61 -20.65
N ASN A 583 16.85 -6.75 -21.14
CA ASN A 583 16.09 -7.71 -21.93
C ASN A 583 14.95 -8.35 -21.12
N THR A 584 15.16 -8.60 -19.83
CA THR A 584 14.11 -9.15 -18.94
C THR A 584 12.93 -8.18 -18.85
N ILE A 585 13.19 -6.89 -18.69
CA ILE A 585 12.13 -5.86 -18.68
C ILE A 585 11.47 -5.73 -20.04
N LYS A 586 12.26 -5.78 -21.14
CA LYS A 586 11.73 -5.73 -22.51
C LYS A 586 10.67 -6.79 -22.78
N MET A 587 10.90 -8.03 -22.31
CA MET A 587 9.97 -9.15 -22.52
C MET A 587 8.56 -8.88 -21.95
N VAL A 588 8.47 -8.31 -20.76
CA VAL A 588 7.16 -7.99 -20.14
C VAL A 588 6.58 -6.68 -20.68
N LYS A 589 7.43 -5.70 -20.99
CA LYS A 589 7.02 -4.46 -21.65
C LYS A 589 6.36 -4.71 -23.00
N ASP A 590 6.89 -5.64 -23.79
CA ASP A 590 6.35 -5.91 -25.14
C ASP A 590 4.94 -6.56 -25.08
N LYS A 591 4.64 -7.27 -24.01
CA LYS A 591 3.30 -7.84 -23.71
C LYS A 591 2.32 -6.83 -23.12
N GLU A 592 2.80 -5.73 -22.52
CA GLU A 592 1.95 -4.78 -21.79
C GLU A 592 1.06 -3.98 -22.76
N THR A 593 -0.22 -3.88 -22.42
CA THR A 593 -1.25 -3.20 -23.21
C THR A 593 -1.59 -1.82 -22.69
N ASP A 594 -1.48 -1.61 -21.36
CA ASP A 594 -1.70 -0.28 -20.78
C ASP A 594 -0.56 0.67 -21.17
N ARG A 595 -0.90 1.77 -21.85
CA ARG A 595 0.08 2.69 -22.40
C ARG A 595 0.97 3.33 -21.32
N LYS A 596 0.41 3.74 -20.20
CA LYS A 596 1.16 4.40 -19.12
C LYS A 596 2.11 3.42 -18.43
N THR A 597 1.64 2.23 -18.09
CA THR A 597 2.47 1.15 -17.53
C THR A 597 3.58 0.74 -18.51
N LYS A 598 3.29 0.62 -19.81
CA LYS A 598 4.28 0.35 -20.85
C LYS A 598 5.35 1.44 -20.94
N GLY A 599 4.95 2.71 -20.84
CA GLY A 599 5.86 3.85 -20.77
C GLY A 599 6.80 3.77 -19.56
N TYR A 600 6.27 3.43 -18.38
CA TYR A 600 7.07 3.22 -17.18
C TYR A 600 8.05 2.05 -17.32
N LEU A 601 7.64 0.94 -17.91
CA LEU A 601 8.54 -0.18 -18.21
C LEU A 601 9.63 0.20 -19.22
N CYS A 602 9.35 1.13 -20.18
CA CYS A 602 10.41 1.70 -21.04
C CYS A 602 11.44 2.46 -20.23
N GLN A 603 11.02 3.26 -19.23
CA GLN A 603 11.95 3.98 -18.35
C GLN A 603 12.85 3.01 -17.57
N ILE A 604 12.29 1.94 -16.99
CA ILE A 604 13.08 0.92 -16.26
C ILE A 604 14.05 0.21 -17.24
N GLN A 605 13.62 -0.15 -18.44
CA GLN A 605 14.48 -0.74 -19.45
C GLN A 605 15.61 0.22 -19.85
N ALA A 606 15.29 1.49 -20.08
CA ALA A 606 16.26 2.52 -20.46
C ALA A 606 17.34 2.71 -19.39
N GLU A 607 16.98 2.65 -18.11
CA GLU A 607 17.91 2.78 -17.00
C GLU A 607 18.99 1.67 -17.01
N TYR A 608 18.59 0.41 -17.16
CA TYR A 608 19.56 -0.69 -17.27
C TYR A 608 20.37 -0.61 -18.56
N THR A 609 19.74 -0.18 -19.67
CA THR A 609 20.43 0.01 -20.95
C THR A 609 21.48 1.10 -20.88
N ASN A 610 21.28 2.15 -20.08
CA ASN A 610 22.20 3.28 -19.94
C ASN A 610 23.61 2.88 -19.49
N LYS A 611 23.75 1.78 -18.79
CA LYS A 611 25.04 1.22 -18.36
C LYS A 611 25.87 0.63 -19.51
N ILE A 612 25.24 0.36 -20.64
CA ILE A 612 25.84 -0.32 -21.79
C ILE A 612 25.89 0.62 -22.98
N ASP A 613 24.77 1.24 -23.30
CA ASP A 613 24.58 2.13 -24.45
C ASP A 613 23.67 3.32 -24.04
N PRO A 614 24.28 4.45 -23.65
CA PRO A 614 23.52 5.65 -23.29
C PRO A 614 22.66 6.21 -24.42
N ALA A 615 23.07 6.05 -25.69
CA ALA A 615 22.32 6.55 -26.85
C ALA A 615 21.04 5.73 -27.03
N LEU A 616 21.14 4.41 -27.04
CA LEU A 616 19.99 3.51 -27.10
C LEU A 616 19.06 3.69 -25.92
N SER A 617 19.60 3.94 -24.72
CA SER A 617 18.81 4.26 -23.52
C SER A 617 17.89 5.47 -23.76
N GLN A 618 18.42 6.56 -24.33
CA GLN A 618 17.65 7.75 -24.64
C GLN A 618 16.57 7.51 -25.72
N GLU A 619 16.86 6.64 -26.69
CA GLU A 619 15.85 6.25 -27.70
C GLU A 619 14.70 5.46 -27.06
N ILE A 620 15.01 4.51 -26.17
CA ILE A 620 14.00 3.75 -25.44
C ILE A 620 13.16 4.67 -24.57
N LEU A 621 13.79 5.61 -23.85
CA LEU A 621 13.10 6.58 -23.00
C LEU A 621 12.19 7.50 -23.84
N LYS A 622 12.65 7.95 -25.01
CA LYS A 622 11.85 8.75 -25.96
C LYS A 622 10.61 7.98 -26.43
N ALA A 623 10.78 6.70 -26.75
CA ALA A 623 9.64 5.85 -27.11
C ALA A 623 8.65 5.71 -25.92
N GLY A 624 9.17 5.55 -24.70
CA GLY A 624 8.36 5.51 -23.47
C GLY A 624 7.61 6.82 -23.22
N LYS A 625 8.26 7.97 -23.46
CA LYS A 625 7.66 9.31 -23.29
C LYS A 625 6.45 9.52 -24.20
N ASN A 626 6.46 8.98 -25.41
CA ASN A 626 5.30 8.99 -26.32
C ASN A 626 4.13 8.13 -25.80
N LEU A 627 4.37 7.23 -24.86
CA LEU A 627 3.33 6.38 -24.26
C LEU A 627 2.80 6.99 -22.94
N SER A 628 3.69 7.60 -22.15
CA SER A 628 3.36 8.25 -20.87
C SER A 628 4.15 9.54 -20.72
N ALA A 629 3.46 10.67 -20.73
CA ALA A 629 4.06 11.98 -20.54
C ALA A 629 4.67 12.19 -19.15
N ALA A 630 4.26 11.39 -18.17
CA ALA A 630 4.68 11.52 -16.77
C ALA A 630 6.06 10.93 -16.44
N ILE A 631 6.61 10.04 -17.29
CA ILE A 631 7.95 9.48 -17.08
C ILE A 631 9.05 10.54 -17.36
N LEU A 632 10.30 10.21 -17.03
CA LEU A 632 11.44 11.07 -17.32
C LEU A 632 11.48 11.49 -18.78
N SER A 633 11.90 12.73 -19.03
CA SER A 633 12.12 13.24 -20.38
C SER A 633 13.51 12.89 -20.88
N PRO A 634 13.69 12.51 -22.15
CA PRO A 634 15.02 12.28 -22.71
C PRO A 634 15.82 13.58 -22.82
N LEU A 635 17.17 13.47 -22.83
CA LEU A 635 18.07 14.63 -22.93
C LEU A 635 17.96 15.38 -24.26
N ALA A 636 17.62 14.71 -25.36
CA ALA A 636 17.45 15.32 -26.67
C ALA A 636 15.97 15.57 -26.96
N GLY A 637 15.68 16.79 -27.39
CA GLY A 637 14.39 17.44 -27.57
C GLY A 637 13.21 16.58 -28.00
N ILE A 638 12.15 16.70 -27.23
CA ILE A 638 10.82 16.24 -27.60
C ILE A 638 10.19 17.34 -28.44
N GLN A 639 9.62 17.00 -29.60
CA GLN A 639 8.77 17.92 -30.34
C GLN A 639 7.39 17.94 -29.68
N TYR A 640 7.03 19.08 -29.11
CA TYR A 640 5.69 19.30 -28.57
C TYR A 640 4.64 19.18 -29.69
N GLN A 641 3.61 18.37 -29.47
CA GLN A 641 2.47 18.28 -30.36
C GLN A 641 1.40 19.27 -29.89
N ARG A 642 1.02 20.23 -30.74
CA ARG A 642 0.03 21.24 -30.38
C ARG A 642 -1.32 20.59 -30.10
N THR A 643 -1.90 20.94 -28.96
CA THR A 643 -3.27 20.58 -28.60
C THR A 643 -4.24 21.49 -29.36
N THR A 644 -5.15 20.91 -30.13
CA THR A 644 -6.16 21.65 -30.90
C THR A 644 -7.53 21.04 -30.69
N ASN A 645 -8.55 21.85 -30.52
CA ASN A 645 -9.94 21.39 -30.43
C ASN A 645 -10.61 21.53 -31.80
N THR A 646 -10.79 20.39 -32.49
CA THR A 646 -11.41 20.32 -33.83
C THR A 646 -12.77 19.64 -33.81
N ILE A 647 -13.20 19.11 -32.65
CA ILE A 647 -14.44 18.34 -32.48
C ILE A 647 -15.46 19.25 -31.74
N PRO A 648 -16.72 19.35 -32.19
CA PRO A 648 -17.74 20.05 -31.42
C PRO A 648 -17.86 19.48 -29.98
N GLN A 649 -17.94 20.38 -29.01
CA GLN A 649 -17.94 20.01 -27.57
C GLN A 649 -18.99 18.94 -27.23
N ALA A 650 -20.23 19.09 -27.73
CA ALA A 650 -21.28 18.10 -27.48
C ALA A 650 -20.95 16.70 -28.04
N GLN A 651 -20.29 16.65 -29.20
CA GLN A 651 -19.85 15.38 -29.79
C GLN A 651 -18.70 14.76 -28.98
N ALA A 652 -17.76 15.59 -28.51
CA ALA A 652 -16.66 15.13 -27.65
C ALA A 652 -17.19 14.57 -26.32
N ILE A 653 -18.14 15.26 -25.68
CA ILE A 653 -18.81 14.78 -24.46
C ILE A 653 -19.49 13.45 -24.71
N SER A 654 -20.30 13.35 -25.77
CA SER A 654 -21.01 12.12 -26.12
C SER A 654 -20.06 10.93 -26.33
N THR A 655 -18.95 11.15 -27.03
CA THR A 655 -17.92 10.10 -27.24
C THR A 655 -17.27 9.67 -25.92
N ASN A 656 -16.90 10.65 -25.07
CA ASN A 656 -16.25 10.38 -23.80
C ASN A 656 -17.18 9.67 -22.79
N LEU A 657 -18.49 9.90 -22.86
CA LEU A 657 -19.49 9.24 -22.02
C LEU A 657 -19.66 7.74 -22.32
N VAL A 658 -19.51 7.34 -23.59
CA VAL A 658 -19.80 5.97 -24.06
C VAL A 658 -18.62 5.02 -23.87
N VAL A 659 -17.39 5.53 -23.86
CA VAL A 659 -16.20 4.69 -23.84
C VAL A 659 -15.97 4.05 -22.46
N GLY A 660 -16.14 2.74 -22.37
CA GLY A 660 -15.69 1.90 -21.26
C GLY A 660 -16.57 1.89 -20.01
N ARG A 661 -17.86 2.29 -20.11
CA ARG A 661 -18.75 2.41 -18.96
C ARG A 661 -20.06 1.66 -19.20
N HIS A 662 -20.45 0.85 -18.21
CA HIS A 662 -21.59 -0.06 -18.32
C HIS A 662 -22.87 0.44 -17.64
N GLY A 663 -22.85 1.64 -17.00
CA GLY A 663 -24.01 2.18 -16.30
C GLY A 663 -23.88 3.65 -15.92
N LEU A 664 -25.04 4.29 -15.70
CA LEU A 664 -25.15 5.72 -15.36
C LEU A 664 -24.53 6.02 -13.99
N ASN A 665 -24.70 5.12 -13.04
CA ASN A 665 -24.16 5.27 -11.70
C ASN A 665 -22.62 5.19 -11.70
N GLU A 666 -22.03 4.31 -12.50
CA GLU A 666 -20.57 4.19 -12.67
C GLU A 666 -19.94 5.48 -13.24
N LEU A 667 -20.66 6.17 -14.12
CA LEU A 667 -20.18 7.44 -14.65
C LEU A 667 -20.16 8.53 -13.58
N LEU A 668 -21.19 8.64 -12.74
CA LEU A 668 -21.20 9.60 -11.63
C LEU A 668 -20.12 9.30 -10.59
N ILE A 669 -19.95 8.04 -10.24
CA ILE A 669 -18.85 7.60 -9.36
C ILE A 669 -17.48 8.01 -9.95
N TYR A 670 -17.30 7.82 -11.26
CA TYR A 670 -16.07 8.26 -11.93
C TYR A 670 -15.85 9.77 -11.84
N ILE A 671 -16.91 10.54 -12.14
CA ILE A 671 -16.83 12.01 -12.08
C ILE A 671 -16.55 12.46 -10.64
N ASP A 672 -17.25 11.89 -9.66
CA ASP A 672 -17.03 12.18 -8.25
C ASP A 672 -15.59 11.84 -7.81
N GLY A 673 -15.05 10.67 -8.26
CA GLY A 673 -13.66 10.29 -8.00
C GLY A 673 -12.63 11.26 -8.61
N VAL A 674 -12.89 11.79 -9.81
CA VAL A 674 -12.03 12.83 -10.41
C VAL A 674 -12.19 14.16 -9.66
N LEU A 675 -13.42 14.57 -9.36
CA LEU A 675 -13.73 15.82 -8.67
C LEU A 675 -13.17 15.83 -7.24
N SER A 676 -13.07 14.69 -6.56
CA SER A 676 -12.51 14.61 -5.21
C SER A 676 -11.04 15.05 -5.14
N ASN A 677 -10.31 14.89 -6.24
CA ASN A 677 -8.91 15.35 -6.36
C ASN A 677 -8.79 16.86 -6.70
N LEU A 678 -9.87 17.54 -7.05
CA LEU A 678 -9.89 18.97 -7.31
C LEU A 678 -10.18 19.78 -6.03
N CYS A 679 -9.39 19.58 -4.99
CA CYS A 679 -9.47 20.30 -3.71
C CYS A 679 -8.16 20.99 -3.39
N MET A 680 -8.22 22.15 -2.73
CA MET A 680 -7.00 22.78 -2.21
C MET A 680 -6.34 21.85 -1.18
N GLY A 681 -5.02 21.68 -1.29
CA GLY A 681 -4.25 20.75 -0.44
C GLY A 681 -4.21 19.32 -0.95
N SER A 682 -4.87 18.98 -2.05
CA SER A 682 -4.64 17.71 -2.75
C SER A 682 -3.21 17.62 -3.28
N GLU A 683 -2.70 16.41 -3.40
CA GLU A 683 -1.39 16.15 -4.02
C GLU A 683 -1.36 16.75 -5.44
N TYR A 684 -0.35 17.55 -5.74
CA TYR A 684 -0.30 18.37 -6.98
C TYR A 684 -0.49 17.53 -8.25
N GLU A 685 0.13 16.33 -8.31
CA GLU A 685 0.00 15.44 -9.48
C GLU A 685 -1.44 14.98 -9.70
N LYS A 686 -2.12 14.62 -8.63
CA LYS A 686 -3.53 14.19 -8.67
C LYS A 686 -4.44 15.34 -9.06
N PHE A 687 -4.17 16.53 -8.52
CA PHE A 687 -4.94 17.74 -8.85
C PHE A 687 -4.80 18.10 -10.31
N GLU A 688 -3.57 18.21 -10.82
CA GLU A 688 -3.30 18.61 -12.19
C GLU A 688 -3.83 17.58 -13.20
N ASP A 689 -3.72 16.26 -12.87
CA ASP A 689 -4.29 15.18 -13.70
C ASP A 689 -5.82 15.21 -13.68
N ALA A 690 -6.43 15.43 -12.52
CA ALA A 690 -7.88 15.57 -12.37
C ALA A 690 -8.39 16.79 -13.14
N LEU A 691 -7.68 17.91 -13.10
CA LEU A 691 -8.03 19.10 -13.87
C LEU A 691 -7.99 18.82 -15.39
N ASN A 692 -6.97 18.11 -15.86
CA ASN A 692 -6.87 17.68 -17.25
C ASN A 692 -8.01 16.73 -17.65
N GLN A 693 -8.33 15.77 -16.80
CA GLN A 693 -9.44 14.83 -17.02
C GLN A 693 -10.79 15.54 -17.08
N ILE A 694 -11.06 16.47 -16.14
CA ILE A 694 -12.33 17.24 -16.15
C ILE A 694 -12.46 18.09 -17.39
N GLY A 695 -11.39 18.74 -17.84
CA GLY A 695 -11.41 19.47 -19.11
C GLY A 695 -11.79 18.55 -20.29
N THR A 696 -11.24 17.36 -20.34
CA THR A 696 -11.56 16.34 -21.37
C THR A 696 -13.00 15.84 -21.23
N ILE A 697 -13.46 15.60 -20.01
CA ILE A 697 -14.85 15.20 -19.70
C ILE A 697 -15.82 16.27 -20.18
N LEU A 698 -15.50 17.55 -19.99
CA LEU A 698 -16.29 18.69 -20.47
C LEU A 698 -16.18 18.92 -21.99
N GLY A 699 -15.50 18.05 -22.73
CA GLY A 699 -15.41 18.07 -24.18
C GLY A 699 -14.36 19.03 -24.73
N PHE A 700 -13.43 19.52 -23.92
CA PHE A 700 -12.29 20.31 -24.38
C PHE A 700 -11.13 19.38 -24.76
N ALA A 701 -10.25 19.84 -25.66
CA ALA A 701 -8.97 19.18 -25.89
C ALA A 701 -7.96 19.71 -24.87
N CYS A 702 -7.46 18.80 -24.03
CA CYS A 702 -6.60 19.15 -22.91
C CYS A 702 -5.24 18.45 -23.02
N SER A 703 -4.19 19.13 -22.55
CA SER A 703 -2.83 18.56 -22.43
C SER A 703 -2.12 19.12 -21.19
N ARG A 704 -1.01 18.50 -20.84
CA ARG A 704 -0.13 18.96 -19.75
C ARG A 704 1.27 19.25 -20.33
N PRO A 705 1.47 20.45 -20.94
CA PRO A 705 2.70 20.77 -21.65
C PRO A 705 3.95 20.68 -20.78
N ASP A 706 3.87 21.04 -19.50
CA ASP A 706 4.98 20.91 -18.55
C ASP A 706 5.51 19.48 -18.47
N LYS A 707 4.62 18.48 -18.46
CA LYS A 707 4.96 17.05 -18.45
C LYS A 707 5.45 16.57 -19.80
N GLU A 708 4.82 17.03 -20.86
CA GLU A 708 5.17 16.63 -22.24
C GLU A 708 6.52 17.17 -22.68
N THR A 709 6.92 18.35 -22.19
CA THR A 709 8.16 19.03 -22.59
C THR A 709 9.28 18.94 -21.55
N GLY A 710 9.05 18.29 -20.41
CA GLY A 710 10.06 18.17 -19.37
C GLY A 710 10.23 19.42 -18.51
N GLY A 711 9.12 20.04 -18.14
CA GLY A 711 9.09 21.21 -17.25
C GLY A 711 8.98 22.56 -17.93
N TYR A 712 8.64 22.58 -19.22
CA TYR A 712 8.37 23.82 -19.95
C TYR A 712 6.90 23.92 -20.32
N GLY A 713 6.32 25.11 -20.17
CA GLY A 713 4.90 25.35 -20.45
C GLY A 713 4.00 25.22 -19.22
N PRO A 714 2.67 25.40 -19.40
CA PRO A 714 1.70 25.39 -18.32
C PRO A 714 1.45 23.99 -17.73
N ASP A 715 0.99 23.95 -16.48
CA ASP A 715 0.53 22.72 -15.79
C ASP A 715 -0.64 22.08 -16.53
N ASN A 716 -1.56 22.91 -17.05
CA ASN A 716 -2.67 22.50 -17.90
C ASN A 716 -2.90 23.50 -19.03
N LEU A 717 -3.20 22.99 -20.21
CA LEU A 717 -3.61 23.74 -21.38
C LEU A 717 -4.92 23.19 -21.91
N TRP A 718 -5.98 24.00 -21.92
CA TRP A 718 -7.27 23.62 -22.46
C TRP A 718 -7.56 24.41 -23.73
N ALA A 719 -7.76 23.72 -24.83
CA ALA A 719 -8.29 24.31 -26.07
C ALA A 719 -9.82 24.31 -25.97
N ILE A 720 -10.40 25.49 -25.76
CA ILE A 720 -11.85 25.68 -25.65
C ILE A 720 -12.49 25.54 -27.03
N ASP A 721 -11.89 26.16 -28.00
CA ASP A 721 -12.26 26.07 -29.42
C ASP A 721 -10.99 26.09 -30.31
N SER A 722 -11.16 26.29 -31.58
CA SER A 722 -10.05 26.32 -32.55
C SER A 722 -9.01 27.47 -32.33
N SER A 723 -9.33 28.45 -31.50
CA SER A 723 -8.53 29.67 -31.35
C SER A 723 -8.36 30.13 -29.90
N LYS A 724 -9.19 29.67 -28.97
CA LYS A 724 -9.20 30.11 -27.56
C LYS A 724 -8.69 29.03 -26.63
N TYR A 725 -7.79 29.43 -25.75
CA TYR A 725 -7.12 28.52 -24.84
C TYR A 725 -7.13 29.02 -23.40
N LEU A 726 -7.12 28.11 -22.42
CA LEU A 726 -6.82 28.41 -21.03
C LEU A 726 -5.40 27.91 -20.73
N VAL A 727 -4.54 28.83 -20.29
CA VAL A 727 -3.20 28.55 -19.81
C VAL A 727 -3.26 28.56 -18.30
N ILE A 728 -3.14 27.38 -17.66
CA ILE A 728 -3.45 27.18 -16.25
C ILE A 728 -2.20 26.77 -15.48
N GLU A 729 -1.92 27.50 -14.40
CA GLU A 729 -0.91 27.18 -13.38
C GLU A 729 -1.58 26.84 -12.07
N CYS A 730 -1.17 25.74 -11.45
CA CYS A 730 -1.76 25.20 -10.22
C CYS A 730 -0.79 25.36 -9.04
N LYS A 731 -1.24 26.05 -7.98
CA LYS A 731 -0.49 26.27 -6.73
C LYS A 731 -1.36 25.87 -5.54
N THR A 732 -1.90 24.63 -5.59
CA THR A 732 -2.89 24.13 -4.63
C THR A 732 -2.30 23.74 -3.28
N GLU A 733 -1.00 23.45 -3.24
CA GLU A 733 -0.27 23.10 -2.01
C GLU A 733 0.51 24.29 -1.42
N ALA A 734 0.39 25.50 -2.02
CA ALA A 734 1.06 26.68 -1.51
C ALA A 734 0.61 26.99 -0.08
N ALA A 735 1.57 27.19 0.82
CA ALA A 735 1.30 27.52 2.22
C ALA A 735 1.03 29.02 2.44
N THR A 736 1.26 29.86 1.42
CA THR A 736 1.22 31.32 1.54
C THR A 736 -0.16 31.91 1.27
N GLN A 737 -0.51 32.95 2.05
CA GLN A 737 -1.75 33.70 1.88
C GLN A 737 -1.68 34.75 0.75
N THR A 738 -0.54 34.85 0.05
CA THR A 738 -0.34 35.78 -1.07
C THR A 738 0.28 35.03 -2.25
N ILE A 739 -0.11 35.43 -3.46
CA ILE A 739 0.50 34.96 -4.71
C ILE A 739 1.89 35.59 -4.81
N LYS A 740 2.92 34.76 -4.70
CA LYS A 740 4.32 35.17 -4.77
C LYS A 740 4.68 35.68 -6.16
N LYS A 741 5.70 36.55 -6.23
CA LYS A 741 6.29 37.04 -7.48
C LYS A 741 6.68 35.90 -8.43
N ASP A 742 7.25 34.82 -7.90
CA ASP A 742 7.72 33.69 -8.69
C ASP A 742 6.57 32.91 -9.33
N TYR A 743 5.40 32.83 -8.67
CA TYR A 743 4.19 32.24 -9.27
C TYR A 743 3.67 33.09 -10.44
N CYS A 744 3.68 34.41 -10.31
CA CYS A 744 3.36 35.31 -11.41
C CYS A 744 4.36 35.16 -12.57
N ASN A 745 5.66 35.05 -12.27
CA ASN A 745 6.70 34.80 -13.26
C ASN A 745 6.52 33.48 -14.00
N GLN A 746 6.15 32.41 -13.29
CA GLN A 746 5.87 31.08 -13.88
C GLN A 746 4.68 31.19 -14.86
N LEU A 747 3.56 31.78 -14.42
CA LEU A 747 2.41 31.96 -15.31
C LEU A 747 2.77 32.81 -16.53
N SER A 748 3.53 33.91 -16.35
CA SER A 748 4.01 34.75 -17.48
C SER A 748 4.92 33.95 -18.41
N GLY A 749 5.78 33.08 -17.86
CA GLY A 749 6.60 32.13 -18.62
C GLY A 749 5.75 31.17 -19.46
N SER A 750 4.69 30.64 -18.88
CA SER A 750 3.74 29.73 -19.57
C SER A 750 2.94 30.45 -20.65
N VAL A 751 2.57 31.71 -20.44
CA VAL A 751 1.93 32.56 -21.49
C VAL A 751 2.90 32.83 -22.64
N ASN A 752 4.16 33.14 -22.35
CA ASN A 752 5.17 33.34 -23.41
C ASN A 752 5.44 32.04 -24.18
N TRP A 753 5.57 30.90 -23.47
CA TRP A 753 5.65 29.59 -24.08
C TRP A 753 4.45 29.32 -25.01
N PHE A 754 3.23 29.68 -24.59
CA PHE A 754 2.02 29.55 -25.42
C PHE A 754 2.15 30.39 -26.66
N LYS A 755 2.52 31.67 -26.56
CA LYS A 755 2.68 32.59 -27.71
C LYS A 755 3.72 32.12 -28.74
N GLU A 756 4.79 31.47 -28.27
CA GLU A 756 5.83 30.87 -29.13
C GLU A 756 5.33 29.66 -29.88
N ASN A 757 4.56 28.78 -29.21
CA ASN A 757 4.08 27.51 -29.76
C ASN A 757 2.75 27.68 -30.54
N TYR A 758 1.88 28.62 -30.14
CA TYR A 758 0.53 28.89 -30.67
C TYR A 758 0.45 30.31 -31.20
N ARG A 759 0.89 30.51 -32.43
CA ARG A 759 0.93 31.86 -33.05
C ARG A 759 -0.49 32.36 -33.36
N TYR A 760 -0.61 33.69 -33.52
CA TYR A 760 -1.84 34.36 -34.01
C TYR A 760 -2.54 33.52 -35.12
N PRO A 761 -3.89 33.34 -35.13
CA PRO A 761 -4.87 34.06 -34.30
C PRO A 761 -5.24 33.46 -32.93
N ASN A 762 -4.43 32.52 -32.40
CA ASN A 762 -4.72 31.87 -31.12
C ASN A 762 -4.52 32.82 -29.93
N GLU A 763 -5.50 32.86 -29.05
CA GLU A 763 -5.53 33.68 -27.84
C GLU A 763 -5.58 32.78 -26.60
N CYS A 764 -4.98 33.20 -25.51
CA CYS A 764 -5.07 32.49 -24.23
C CYS A 764 -5.55 33.40 -23.10
N ILE A 765 -6.23 32.76 -22.13
CA ILE A 765 -6.60 33.36 -20.85
C ILE A 765 -5.68 32.73 -19.79
N PRO A 766 -4.81 33.53 -19.17
CA PRO A 766 -3.97 33.04 -18.07
C PRO A 766 -4.80 32.80 -16.81
N ILE A 767 -4.67 31.61 -16.22
CA ILE A 767 -5.37 31.24 -15.00
C ILE A 767 -4.36 30.76 -13.95
N MET A 768 -4.48 31.32 -12.76
CA MET A 768 -3.78 30.87 -11.56
C MET A 768 -4.78 30.21 -10.62
N ILE A 769 -4.53 28.96 -10.21
CA ILE A 769 -5.28 28.31 -9.13
C ILE A 769 -4.47 28.46 -7.84
N HIS A 770 -5.01 29.20 -6.85
CA HIS A 770 -4.29 29.54 -5.63
C HIS A 770 -5.26 29.78 -4.46
N LEU A 771 -4.83 29.57 -3.22
CA LEU A 771 -5.64 29.80 -2.01
C LEU A 771 -6.18 31.22 -1.87
N SER A 772 -5.49 32.22 -2.42
CA SER A 772 -5.80 33.66 -2.26
C SER A 772 -5.75 34.41 -3.59
N LYS A 773 -6.53 35.49 -3.69
CA LYS A 773 -6.46 36.45 -4.79
C LYS A 773 -5.49 37.63 -4.53
N ILE A 774 -4.90 37.68 -3.35
CA ILE A 774 -4.00 38.76 -2.95
C ILE A 774 -2.62 38.48 -3.56
N VAL A 775 -2.16 39.38 -4.36
CA VAL A 775 -0.83 39.35 -5.00
C VAL A 775 0.18 40.04 -4.10
N ASP A 776 1.38 39.49 -4.00
CA ASP A 776 2.48 40.13 -3.27
C ASP A 776 2.82 41.50 -3.90
N ALA A 777 3.11 42.49 -3.08
CA ALA A 777 3.39 43.90 -3.50
C ALA A 777 4.57 44.01 -4.49
N VAL A 778 5.49 43.05 -4.49
CA VAL A 778 6.65 43.02 -5.39
C VAL A 778 6.40 42.24 -6.68
N ALA A 779 5.22 41.64 -6.83
CA ALA A 779 4.85 40.80 -7.97
C ALA A 779 4.15 41.66 -9.06
N SER A 780 4.34 41.28 -10.33
CA SER A 780 3.71 41.93 -11.48
C SER A 780 2.89 40.86 -12.22
N PRO A 781 1.59 40.75 -11.91
CA PRO A 781 0.73 39.75 -12.58
C PRO A 781 0.44 40.21 -14.02
N ASP A 782 0.10 39.24 -14.89
CA ASP A 782 -0.44 39.51 -16.23
C ASP A 782 -1.78 40.25 -16.09
N GLU A 783 -2.02 41.27 -16.95
CA GLU A 783 -3.24 42.09 -16.89
C GLU A 783 -4.53 41.29 -17.09
N ASN A 784 -4.45 40.18 -17.83
CA ASN A 784 -5.57 39.27 -18.11
C ASN A 784 -5.64 38.10 -17.16
N MET A 785 -4.75 38.00 -16.16
CA MET A 785 -4.74 36.90 -15.20
C MET A 785 -6.08 36.76 -14.48
N ARG A 786 -6.57 35.54 -14.40
CA ARG A 786 -7.72 35.17 -13.57
C ARG A 786 -7.24 34.26 -12.45
N VAL A 787 -7.79 34.44 -11.25
CA VAL A 787 -7.47 33.60 -10.09
C VAL A 787 -8.68 32.81 -9.69
N ILE A 788 -8.52 31.48 -9.59
CA ILE A 788 -9.50 30.52 -9.08
C ILE A 788 -9.06 30.16 -7.65
N THR A 789 -9.89 30.51 -6.67
CA THR A 789 -9.68 30.11 -5.27
C THR A 789 -10.54 28.91 -4.92
N GLU A 790 -10.40 28.40 -3.69
CA GLU A 790 -11.17 27.26 -3.18
C GLU A 790 -12.67 27.43 -3.41
N LYS A 791 -13.21 28.62 -3.14
CA LYS A 791 -14.64 28.90 -3.33
C LYS A 791 -15.10 28.75 -4.78
N GLU A 792 -14.33 29.28 -5.74
CA GLU A 792 -14.66 29.15 -7.16
C GLU A 792 -14.47 27.69 -7.62
N LEU A 793 -13.49 26.99 -7.06
CA LEU A 793 -13.23 25.58 -7.36
C LEU A 793 -14.35 24.69 -6.84
N GLU A 794 -14.85 24.92 -5.63
CA GLU A 794 -16.03 24.23 -5.09
C GLU A 794 -17.28 24.47 -5.94
N CYS A 795 -17.51 25.73 -6.33
CA CYS A 795 -18.62 26.04 -7.23
C CYS A 795 -18.49 25.33 -8.60
N PHE A 796 -17.28 25.25 -9.13
CA PHE A 796 -16.98 24.54 -10.37
C PHE A 796 -17.27 23.03 -10.22
N ARG A 797 -16.76 22.39 -9.16
CA ARG A 797 -17.01 20.99 -8.86
C ARG A 797 -18.51 20.67 -8.80
N LYS A 798 -19.24 21.47 -8.03
CA LYS A 798 -20.69 21.34 -7.91
C LYS A 798 -21.39 21.45 -9.27
N ASN A 799 -21.08 22.47 -10.06
CA ASN A 799 -21.69 22.70 -11.36
C ASN A 799 -21.41 21.56 -12.35
N VAL A 800 -20.20 20.99 -12.34
CA VAL A 800 -19.85 19.85 -13.17
C VAL A 800 -20.67 18.63 -12.76
N ARG A 801 -20.76 18.35 -11.46
CA ARG A 801 -21.54 17.23 -10.95
C ARG A 801 -23.03 17.37 -11.27
N ASP A 802 -23.60 18.54 -11.02
CA ASP A 802 -25.03 18.86 -11.30
C ASP A 802 -25.33 18.72 -12.80
N PHE A 803 -24.42 19.18 -13.66
CA PHE A 803 -24.55 19.06 -15.12
C PHE A 803 -24.63 17.58 -15.54
N TYR A 804 -23.74 16.73 -15.06
CA TYR A 804 -23.74 15.32 -15.41
C TYR A 804 -24.91 14.57 -14.77
N SER A 805 -25.31 14.90 -13.55
CA SER A 805 -26.53 14.37 -12.95
C SER A 805 -27.76 14.68 -13.82
N CYS A 806 -27.89 15.93 -14.28
CA CYS A 806 -29.00 16.30 -15.19
C CYS A 806 -28.98 15.55 -16.52
N LEU A 807 -27.81 15.40 -17.16
CA LEU A 807 -27.68 14.68 -18.42
C LEU A 807 -28.11 13.23 -18.27
N LEU A 808 -27.81 12.60 -17.15
CA LEU A 808 -28.13 11.21 -16.90
C LEU A 808 -29.61 10.96 -16.62
N TYR A 809 -30.30 11.91 -15.96
CA TYR A 809 -31.75 11.85 -15.75
C TYR A 809 -32.57 12.14 -17.01
N THR A 810 -32.00 12.86 -17.98
CA THR A 810 -32.68 13.25 -19.22
C THR A 810 -32.38 12.31 -20.40
N SER A 811 -31.45 11.39 -20.27
CA SER A 811 -31.12 10.40 -21.29
C SER A 811 -32.26 9.35 -21.36
N PRO A 812 -32.77 8.97 -22.54
CA PRO A 812 -33.72 7.88 -22.66
C PRO A 812 -33.12 6.58 -22.15
N SER A 813 -33.93 5.79 -21.43
CA SER A 813 -33.54 4.49 -20.92
C SER A 813 -32.94 3.59 -22.00
N PRO A 814 -31.89 2.80 -21.74
CA PRO A 814 -31.34 1.87 -22.73
C PRO A 814 -32.27 0.70 -23.13
N ARG A 815 -33.57 0.79 -22.89
CA ARG A 815 -34.56 -0.23 -23.21
C ARG A 815 -35.41 0.08 -24.46
N ASP A 816 -35.13 1.19 -25.13
CA ASP A 816 -35.77 1.50 -26.41
C ASP A 816 -34.76 1.50 -27.57
#